data_a4aaced0b8d88b677732d0a372b57fa9
#
_entry.id   a4aaced0b8d88b677732d0a372b57fa9
#
_cell.length_a   1.000
_cell.length_b   1.000
_cell.length_c   1.000
_cell.angle_alpha   90.00
_cell.angle_beta   90.00
_cell.angle_gamma   90.00
#
_symmetry.space_group_name_H-M   'P 1'
#
loop_
_entity.id
_entity.type
_entity.pdbx_description
1 polymer ?
#
loop_
_entity_poly.entity_id
_entity_poly.type
_entity_poly.pdbx_seq_one_letter_code
_entity_poly.pdbx_strand_id
1 'polypeptide(L)'
;MTPLKKLIEVALPLPEINDASAYDKMPGIGPHPKGIHHWWARLPLPTARAVLFASVVDDPSSHPEKFSTEEAQNAERERLFDIVRELMQKKLHERPDVYAKARGEMLKHTDGKLPPLLDPFAGGGSIPLEAARLGFTAHAADLNPVAVLLNKCNLELVPRWLDHPPVNPEVRRNALRNTGWTGAGGLAEDVRYYGNLIRERAIAKIGHLYPKVKLPKEYGGREANVIAWLWARTIKCPNPACGGQAPLVRSFWLCRKKPNYVHAKPVLGSKNVSFTIEHGGTAEKETTSGKGARCLLCGQILSKAQVREAATNYGIKDIPLATVADIGRGRTYLPSESVWVPVVDKPEAPTIEQDMTNDRRWFSPPLYGWPKFADIFSPRQLTAMVTLSDLVKEVRKDVVEDARGVGLSDVETSGYASIVSMFLALAVDRCASFNNSLCRWNGNQTVFVFTRQALPMLWDFSEANILGQKAVCWHTAVEITADSVERIPVGSCEAGVAAQVDAAGSWNDLSGLMVSTDPPYYDNIGYAGLSDFYYVWLRRTIGDLYPDLFKTILVPKAPELTAAPERFDGNKERAKEHFESGFRKVFATLRQKMDSRFPLTVYYAFKQEDEKAGSDEDGSGDEEGSSNGVDLTTGWETLLDALLGSGFQITATWPVRCSFKWRMVAMGTNALASYIVLACRPRAADAPQCSRREFLNELKKDLPAALKHLQQGNIAPVDLAQAAIGPGMAVFSRYAKVVESSGNAMTVRTALALINQTLDEVLAEQDAEFDADTRWALAWFDQHGMEEGEFGVAETLSRAKNTAVNGLVQAGIVTARSGKVRLVKRDELPADWDPSSDKRLTVWEATQHLIHALDQNGESGAADLLRKLGGAVGEMARELSYRLHKVCEKKNWSGEALAYNSLVLAWPELTRLAQAAQHPKQREMF
;
A
#
# COMPACT_ATOMS: atom_id res chain seq x y z
N MET A 1 28.99 17.02 -23.91
CA MET A 1 29.32 15.62 -23.56
C MET A 1 28.00 14.93 -23.22
N THR A 2 27.79 13.72 -23.73
CA THR A 2 26.62 12.92 -23.35
C THR A 2 26.76 12.56 -21.87
N PRO A 3 25.73 12.74 -21.04
CA PRO A 3 25.81 12.36 -19.62
C PRO A 3 26.14 10.88 -19.45
N LEU A 4 26.96 10.55 -18.45
CA LEU A 4 27.25 9.17 -18.09
C LEU A 4 25.96 8.43 -17.68
N LYS A 5 25.79 7.20 -18.15
CA LYS A 5 24.67 6.37 -17.73
C LYS A 5 24.82 6.01 -16.26
N LYS A 6 23.76 6.17 -15.50
CA LYS A 6 23.69 5.72 -14.12
C LYS A 6 23.25 4.27 -14.02
N LEU A 7 23.54 3.63 -12.90
CA LEU A 7 23.21 2.21 -12.67
C LEU A 7 21.71 1.94 -12.91
N ILE A 8 20.82 2.84 -12.47
CA ILE A 8 19.38 2.73 -12.68
C ILE A 8 18.97 2.74 -14.16
N GLU A 9 19.80 3.23 -15.06
CA GLU A 9 19.50 3.27 -16.49
C GLU A 9 19.92 1.97 -17.21
N VAL A 10 20.59 1.05 -16.52
CA VAL A 10 21.13 -0.20 -17.09
C VAL A 10 20.66 -1.43 -16.35
N ALA A 11 20.84 -1.50 -15.01
CA ALA A 11 20.53 -2.71 -14.26
C ALA A 11 20.23 -2.43 -12.78
N LEU A 12 19.35 -3.24 -12.19
CA LEU A 12 19.03 -3.25 -10.75
C LEU A 12 18.87 -4.69 -10.25
N PRO A 13 19.24 -5.00 -8.99
CA PRO A 13 18.97 -6.30 -8.36
C PRO A 13 17.51 -6.35 -7.89
N LEU A 14 16.58 -6.49 -8.84
CA LEU A 14 15.14 -6.42 -8.61
C LEU A 14 14.61 -7.46 -7.62
N PRO A 15 15.04 -8.72 -7.60
CA PRO A 15 14.55 -9.72 -6.65
C PRO A 15 14.73 -9.27 -5.21
N GLU A 16 15.92 -8.80 -4.85
CA GLU A 16 16.25 -8.39 -3.49
C GLU A 16 15.51 -7.10 -3.09
N ILE A 17 15.36 -6.15 -4.02
CA ILE A 17 14.57 -4.92 -3.82
C ILE A 17 13.11 -5.27 -3.59
N ASN A 18 12.55 -6.19 -4.38
CA ASN A 18 11.16 -6.62 -4.29
C ASN A 18 10.86 -7.35 -2.98
N ASP A 19 11.75 -8.24 -2.53
CA ASP A 19 11.57 -8.97 -1.27
C ASP A 19 11.65 -8.05 -0.06
N ALA A 20 12.62 -7.13 -0.03
CA ALA A 20 12.75 -6.14 1.03
C ALA A 20 11.53 -5.19 1.06
N SER A 21 11.04 -4.77 -0.11
CA SER A 21 9.87 -3.89 -0.23
C SER A 21 8.57 -4.57 0.18
N ALA A 22 8.41 -5.86 -0.13
CA ALA A 22 7.29 -6.67 0.34
C ALA A 22 7.33 -6.82 1.87
N TYR A 23 8.51 -7.08 2.45
CA TYR A 23 8.69 -7.14 3.90
C TYR A 23 8.33 -5.81 4.59
N ASP A 24 8.76 -4.67 4.03
CA ASP A 24 8.47 -3.34 4.57
C ASP A 24 6.95 -3.02 4.66
N LYS A 25 6.14 -3.65 3.83
CA LYS A 25 4.67 -3.52 3.82
C LYS A 25 3.96 -4.46 4.80
N MET A 26 4.65 -5.44 5.39
CA MET A 26 4.02 -6.39 6.31
C MET A 26 3.45 -5.71 7.55
N PRO A 27 2.28 -6.15 8.03
CA PRO A 27 1.80 -5.77 9.35
C PRO A 27 2.68 -6.42 10.44
N GLY A 28 2.91 -5.68 11.53
CA GLY A 28 3.61 -6.25 12.69
C GLY A 28 5.13 -6.38 12.58
N ILE A 29 5.77 -5.67 11.65
CA ILE A 29 7.25 -5.64 11.52
C ILE A 29 7.97 -4.95 12.68
N GLY A 30 7.24 -4.42 13.67
CA GLY A 30 7.77 -3.68 14.80
C GLY A 30 7.85 -2.17 14.55
N PRO A 31 8.61 -1.44 15.38
CA PRO A 31 8.78 0.00 15.24
C PRO A 31 9.35 0.40 13.89
N HIS A 32 8.71 1.37 13.25
CA HIS A 32 9.02 1.79 11.88
C HIS A 32 8.65 3.28 11.69
N PRO A 33 9.39 4.08 10.89
CA PRO A 33 9.04 5.49 10.64
C PRO A 33 7.61 5.72 10.15
N LYS A 34 7.03 4.79 9.41
CA LYS A 34 5.61 4.85 8.98
C LYS A 34 4.61 4.86 10.14
N GLY A 35 5.01 4.39 11.32
CA GLY A 35 4.18 4.40 12.53
C GLY A 35 3.93 5.78 13.13
N ILE A 36 4.69 6.80 12.71
CA ILE A 36 4.51 8.17 13.20
C ILE A 36 3.10 8.70 12.92
N HIS A 37 2.58 8.43 11.72
CA HIS A 37 1.22 8.82 11.31
C HIS A 37 0.77 8.00 10.10
N HIS A 38 -0.53 7.88 9.87
CA HIS A 38 -1.07 7.29 8.65
C HIS A 38 -0.87 8.22 7.44
N TRP A 39 -0.53 7.63 6.28
CA TRP A 39 -0.56 8.27 4.97
C TRP A 39 -1.12 7.30 3.94
N TRP A 40 -1.90 7.77 3.00
CA TRP A 40 -2.76 6.99 2.08
C TRP A 40 -1.98 6.05 1.17
N ALA A 41 -0.88 6.54 0.59
CA ALA A 41 0.02 5.77 -0.23
C ALA A 41 1.47 6.05 0.20
N ARG A 42 2.22 5.03 0.58
CA ARG A 42 3.63 5.14 0.94
C ARG A 42 4.46 4.23 0.07
N LEU A 43 5.46 4.81 -0.58
CA LEU A 43 6.51 4.05 -1.23
C LEU A 43 7.26 3.22 -0.17
N PRO A 44 7.61 1.93 -0.41
CA PRO A 44 8.50 1.19 0.48
C PRO A 44 9.86 1.87 0.62
N LEU A 45 10.38 1.94 1.84
CA LEU A 45 11.69 2.55 2.09
C LEU A 45 12.84 1.82 1.34
N PRO A 46 12.87 0.46 1.24
CA PRO A 46 13.88 -0.23 0.44
C PRO A 46 13.90 0.19 -1.02
N THR A 47 12.73 0.35 -1.65
CA THR A 47 12.64 0.85 -3.03
C THR A 47 13.25 2.24 -3.15
N ALA A 48 12.87 3.17 -2.26
CA ALA A 48 13.36 4.55 -2.29
C ALA A 48 14.90 4.58 -2.23
N ARG A 49 15.53 3.87 -1.26
CA ARG A 49 16.98 3.91 -1.09
C ARG A 49 17.74 3.23 -2.22
N ALA A 50 17.21 2.14 -2.78
CA ALA A 50 17.82 1.46 -3.91
C ALA A 50 17.82 2.35 -5.17
N VAL A 51 16.69 2.98 -5.48
CA VAL A 51 16.55 3.89 -6.61
C VAL A 51 17.43 5.12 -6.46
N LEU A 52 17.46 5.74 -5.27
CA LEU A 52 18.31 6.90 -4.99
C LEU A 52 19.81 6.57 -5.17
N PHE A 53 20.26 5.45 -4.61
CA PHE A 53 21.63 4.98 -4.79
C PHE A 53 21.96 4.77 -6.27
N ALA A 54 21.13 4.00 -6.98
CA ALA A 54 21.35 3.65 -8.38
C ALA A 54 21.22 4.85 -9.34
N SER A 55 20.53 5.92 -8.93
CA SER A 55 20.42 7.16 -9.71
C SER A 55 21.65 8.05 -9.63
N VAL A 56 22.54 7.82 -8.65
CA VAL A 56 23.79 8.58 -8.48
C VAL A 56 24.98 7.84 -9.03
N VAL A 57 25.08 6.53 -8.76
CA VAL A 57 26.23 5.71 -9.12
C VAL A 57 26.25 5.46 -10.62
N ASP A 58 27.42 5.66 -11.26
CA ASP A 58 27.60 5.41 -12.70
C ASP A 58 27.56 3.90 -12.98
N ASP A 59 26.92 3.52 -14.07
CA ASP A 59 27.07 2.15 -14.57
C ASP A 59 28.48 1.93 -15.13
N PRO A 60 29.13 0.78 -14.86
CA PRO A 60 30.47 0.47 -15.37
C PRO A 60 30.65 0.61 -16.87
N SER A 61 29.59 0.42 -17.67
CA SER A 61 29.62 0.63 -19.14
C SER A 61 29.86 2.09 -19.54
N SER A 62 29.69 3.04 -18.61
CA SER A 62 30.03 4.45 -18.82
C SER A 62 31.52 4.76 -18.69
N HIS A 63 32.30 3.79 -18.21
CA HIS A 63 33.76 3.91 -17.95
C HIS A 63 34.54 2.80 -18.66
N PRO A 64 34.50 2.75 -20.02
CA PRO A 64 35.18 1.70 -20.78
C PRO A 64 36.72 1.75 -20.62
N GLU A 65 37.27 2.87 -20.21
CA GLU A 65 38.67 3.03 -19.87
C GLU A 65 39.08 2.27 -18.59
N LYS A 66 38.16 2.01 -17.69
CA LYS A 66 38.34 1.21 -16.46
C LYS A 66 37.84 -0.21 -16.60
N PHE A 67 36.75 -0.41 -17.34
CA PHE A 67 36.04 -1.66 -17.52
C PHE A 67 35.87 -1.95 -19.00
N SER A 68 36.95 -2.44 -19.63
CA SER A 68 37.05 -2.58 -21.10
C SER A 68 36.29 -3.79 -21.66
N THR A 69 35.94 -4.77 -20.83
CA THR A 69 35.19 -5.96 -21.23
C THR A 69 33.86 -6.09 -20.54
N GLU A 70 32.94 -6.83 -21.13
CA GLU A 70 31.61 -7.07 -20.53
C GLU A 70 31.71 -7.82 -19.18
N GLU A 71 32.66 -8.76 -19.07
CA GLU A 71 32.93 -9.49 -17.84
C GLU A 71 33.41 -8.54 -16.71
N ALA A 72 34.29 -7.60 -17.02
CA ALA A 72 34.76 -6.59 -16.06
C ALA A 72 33.64 -5.65 -15.65
N GLN A 73 32.77 -5.23 -16.58
CA GLN A 73 31.58 -4.42 -16.27
C GLN A 73 30.60 -5.18 -15.39
N ASN A 74 30.36 -6.45 -15.68
CA ASN A 74 29.45 -7.28 -14.88
C ASN A 74 30.01 -7.54 -13.47
N ALA A 75 31.30 -7.79 -13.34
CA ALA A 75 31.95 -7.96 -12.03
C ALA A 75 31.82 -6.70 -11.15
N GLU A 76 32.05 -5.51 -11.72
CA GLU A 76 31.89 -4.25 -11.00
C GLU A 76 30.41 -3.97 -10.70
N ARG A 77 29.50 -4.31 -11.59
CA ARG A 77 28.06 -4.19 -11.39
C ARG A 77 27.60 -5.06 -10.22
N GLU A 78 28.10 -6.30 -10.12
CA GLU A 78 27.83 -7.18 -8.98
C GLU A 78 28.37 -6.60 -7.66
N ARG A 79 29.54 -6.01 -7.64
CA ARG A 79 30.07 -5.31 -6.46
C ARG A 79 29.16 -4.16 -6.01
N LEU A 80 28.61 -3.40 -6.95
CA LEU A 80 27.65 -2.34 -6.68
C LEU A 80 26.30 -2.90 -6.20
N PHE A 81 25.86 -4.03 -6.77
CA PHE A 81 24.66 -4.73 -6.30
C PHE A 81 24.82 -5.28 -4.88
N ASP A 82 26.03 -5.68 -4.46
CA ASP A 82 26.25 -6.08 -3.07
C ASP A 82 26.00 -4.93 -2.10
N ILE A 83 26.33 -3.69 -2.45
CA ILE A 83 25.97 -2.51 -1.65
C ILE A 83 24.46 -2.33 -1.59
N VAL A 84 23.76 -2.50 -2.73
CA VAL A 84 22.30 -2.46 -2.74
C VAL A 84 21.70 -3.59 -1.89
N ARG A 85 22.21 -4.83 -1.97
CA ARG A 85 21.80 -5.97 -1.13
C ARG A 85 21.97 -5.68 0.36
N GLU A 86 23.07 -5.05 0.75
CA GLU A 86 23.27 -4.60 2.14
C GLU A 86 22.23 -3.57 2.56
N LEU A 87 21.86 -2.63 1.67
CA LEU A 87 20.78 -1.67 1.89
C LEU A 87 19.37 -2.32 1.97
N MET A 88 19.21 -3.56 1.48
CA MET A 88 17.94 -4.31 1.55
C MET A 88 17.79 -5.13 2.84
N GLN A 89 18.77 -5.12 3.73
CA GLN A 89 18.72 -5.91 4.97
C GLN A 89 17.60 -5.43 5.92
N LYS A 90 17.08 -6.37 6.70
CA LYS A 90 16.13 -6.07 7.80
C LYS A 90 16.86 -5.32 8.91
N LYS A 91 16.12 -4.54 9.70
CA LYS A 91 16.65 -3.76 10.83
C LYS A 91 17.80 -2.82 10.47
N LEU A 92 17.76 -2.26 9.29
CA LEU A 92 18.81 -1.37 8.79
C LEU A 92 19.02 -0.12 9.66
N HIS A 93 18.04 0.25 10.48
CA HIS A 93 18.19 1.33 11.48
C HIS A 93 19.27 1.04 12.55
N GLU A 94 19.67 -0.22 12.73
CA GLU A 94 20.77 -0.64 13.60
C GLU A 94 22.14 -0.66 12.86
N ARG A 95 22.16 -0.32 11.57
CA ARG A 95 23.32 -0.45 10.67
C ARG A 95 23.68 0.88 9.96
N PRO A 96 24.11 1.90 10.74
CA PRO A 96 24.57 3.16 10.14
C PRO A 96 25.81 2.99 9.25
N ASP A 97 26.60 1.95 9.48
CA ASP A 97 27.76 1.58 8.67
C ASP A 97 27.39 1.28 7.21
N VAL A 98 26.24 0.64 6.97
CA VAL A 98 25.76 0.34 5.62
C VAL A 98 25.39 1.62 4.87
N TYR A 99 24.71 2.58 5.53
CA TYR A 99 24.43 3.88 4.93
C TYR A 99 25.70 4.67 4.65
N ALA A 100 26.67 4.65 5.58
CA ALA A 100 27.96 5.30 5.39
C ALA A 100 28.74 4.71 4.20
N LYS A 101 28.73 3.37 4.03
CA LYS A 101 29.33 2.68 2.88
C LYS A 101 28.68 3.10 1.58
N ALA A 102 27.32 3.11 1.51
CA ALA A 102 26.59 3.53 0.33
C ALA A 102 26.87 5.00 -0.01
N ARG A 103 26.84 5.90 0.98
CA ARG A 103 27.19 7.32 0.81
C ARG A 103 28.62 7.47 0.28
N GLY A 104 29.58 6.73 0.84
CA GLY A 104 30.99 6.76 0.41
C GLY A 104 31.14 6.35 -1.06
N GLU A 105 30.35 5.37 -1.53
CA GLU A 105 30.34 4.99 -2.95
C GLU A 105 29.73 6.09 -3.82
N MET A 106 28.57 6.62 -3.43
CA MET A 106 27.89 7.69 -4.19
C MET A 106 28.78 8.95 -4.35
N LEU A 107 29.55 9.32 -3.32
CA LEU A 107 30.46 10.47 -3.36
C LEU A 107 31.57 10.31 -4.39
N LYS A 108 32.00 9.09 -4.77
CA LYS A 108 32.97 8.83 -5.83
C LYS A 108 32.45 9.21 -7.22
N HIS A 109 31.12 9.25 -7.39
CA HIS A 109 30.43 9.52 -8.65
C HIS A 109 29.86 10.94 -8.74
N THR A 110 30.18 11.81 -7.76
CA THR A 110 29.57 13.15 -7.62
C THR A 110 30.58 14.26 -7.25
N ASP A 111 31.82 14.09 -7.62
CA ASP A 111 32.91 15.04 -7.28
C ASP A 111 32.99 15.35 -5.76
N GLY A 112 32.66 14.36 -4.92
CA GLY A 112 32.71 14.45 -3.46
C GLY A 112 31.54 15.20 -2.83
N LYS A 113 30.49 15.59 -3.58
CA LYS A 113 29.30 16.25 -3.04
C LYS A 113 28.03 15.73 -3.72
N LEU A 114 27.09 15.27 -2.91
CA LEU A 114 25.77 14.86 -3.42
C LEU A 114 24.96 16.10 -3.87
N PRO A 115 24.18 16.00 -4.96
CA PRO A 115 23.26 17.05 -5.37
C PRO A 115 22.14 17.21 -4.32
N PRO A 116 21.50 18.38 -4.19
CA PRO A 116 20.26 18.49 -3.43
C PRO A 116 19.17 17.66 -4.11
N LEU A 117 18.39 16.91 -3.28
CA LEU A 117 17.28 16.11 -3.78
C LEU A 117 15.97 16.88 -3.62
N LEU A 118 15.10 16.82 -4.63
CA LEU A 118 13.72 17.32 -4.56
C LEU A 118 12.71 16.19 -4.78
N ASP A 119 11.74 16.11 -3.89
CA ASP A 119 10.47 15.41 -4.09
C ASP A 119 9.31 16.42 -4.03
N PRO A 120 8.71 16.82 -5.17
CA PRO A 120 7.62 17.79 -5.21
C PRO A 120 6.25 17.21 -4.82
N PHE A 121 6.14 15.88 -4.59
CA PHE A 121 4.95 15.18 -4.15
C PHE A 121 5.30 14.25 -2.99
N ALA A 122 5.92 14.80 -1.94
CA ALA A 122 6.58 14.04 -0.89
C ALA A 122 5.65 13.13 -0.06
N GLY A 123 4.35 13.44 0.02
CA GLY A 123 3.35 12.63 0.71
C GLY A 123 3.80 12.20 2.11
N GLY A 124 3.85 10.90 2.36
CA GLY A 124 4.31 10.34 3.63
C GLY A 124 5.81 10.40 3.90
N GLY A 125 6.60 10.97 2.98
CA GLY A 125 8.02 11.29 3.17
C GLY A 125 8.98 10.13 2.98
N SER A 126 8.62 9.07 2.26
CA SER A 126 9.52 7.90 2.08
C SER A 126 10.80 8.24 1.32
N ILE A 127 10.68 8.95 0.20
CA ILE A 127 11.83 9.34 -0.63
C ILE A 127 12.72 10.35 0.09
N PRO A 128 12.19 11.48 0.63
CA PRO A 128 13.01 12.46 1.32
C PRO A 128 13.71 11.90 2.58
N LEU A 129 13.04 11.01 3.33
CA LEU A 129 13.63 10.35 4.49
C LEU A 129 14.84 9.48 4.11
N GLU A 130 14.69 8.62 3.10
CA GLU A 130 15.82 7.78 2.66
C GLU A 130 16.94 8.60 2.01
N ALA A 131 16.60 9.72 1.35
CA ALA A 131 17.57 10.65 0.85
C ALA A 131 18.42 11.27 1.99
N ALA A 132 17.78 11.77 3.04
CA ALA A 132 18.47 12.31 4.21
C ALA A 132 19.38 11.26 4.87
N ARG A 133 18.93 10.01 5.00
CA ARG A 133 19.72 8.89 5.52
C ARG A 133 20.93 8.55 4.66
N LEU A 134 20.80 8.67 3.34
CA LEU A 134 21.91 8.49 2.37
C LEU A 134 22.84 9.70 2.31
N GLY A 135 22.50 10.82 2.95
CA GLY A 135 23.34 12.02 3.05
C GLY A 135 23.05 13.09 2.02
N PHE A 136 21.89 13.07 1.38
CA PHE A 136 21.41 14.19 0.55
C PHE A 136 20.86 15.32 1.41
N THR A 137 21.00 16.55 0.97
CA THR A 137 20.14 17.66 1.42
C THR A 137 18.76 17.48 0.76
N ALA A 138 17.79 16.99 1.51
CA ALA A 138 16.48 16.65 0.98
C ALA A 138 15.51 17.83 1.05
N HIS A 139 14.89 18.16 -0.07
CA HIS A 139 13.78 19.11 -0.17
C HIS A 139 12.49 18.33 -0.43
N ALA A 140 11.62 18.30 0.57
CA ALA A 140 10.29 17.70 0.49
C ALA A 140 9.25 18.79 0.29
N ALA A 141 8.42 18.67 -0.74
CA ALA A 141 7.30 19.57 -0.94
C ALA A 141 6.00 18.80 -1.13
N ASP A 142 4.93 19.35 -0.63
CA ASP A 142 3.58 18.85 -0.84
C ASP A 142 2.58 20.01 -0.72
N LEU A 143 1.44 19.87 -1.37
CA LEU A 143 0.34 20.81 -1.21
C LEU A 143 -0.41 20.58 0.11
N ASN A 144 -0.41 19.33 0.58
CA ASN A 144 -1.17 18.87 1.74
C ASN A 144 -0.42 19.19 3.05
N PRO A 145 -0.98 20.03 3.94
CA PRO A 145 -0.33 20.41 5.19
C PRO A 145 0.03 19.22 6.10
N VAL A 146 -0.77 18.15 6.07
CA VAL A 146 -0.47 16.93 6.84
C VAL A 146 0.81 16.27 6.33
N ALA A 147 0.96 16.14 5.02
CA ALA A 147 2.18 15.63 4.40
C ALA A 147 3.40 16.50 4.74
N VAL A 148 3.25 17.82 4.62
CA VAL A 148 4.32 18.77 4.98
C VAL A 148 4.74 18.62 6.44
N LEU A 149 3.78 18.48 7.36
CA LEU A 149 4.08 18.28 8.77
C LEU A 149 4.86 16.98 9.02
N LEU A 150 4.48 15.88 8.36
CA LEU A 150 5.21 14.61 8.44
C LEU A 150 6.65 14.73 7.93
N ASN A 151 6.84 15.44 6.83
CA ASN A 151 8.18 15.69 6.29
C ASN A 151 9.00 16.63 7.18
N LYS A 152 8.38 17.61 7.82
CA LYS A 152 9.05 18.43 8.85
C LYS A 152 9.54 17.57 10.02
N CYS A 153 8.75 16.61 10.49
CA CYS A 153 9.19 15.65 11.49
C CYS A 153 10.45 14.92 11.05
N ASN A 154 10.42 14.36 9.84
CA ASN A 154 11.48 13.49 9.34
C ASN A 154 12.78 14.26 9.03
N LEU A 155 12.69 15.47 8.49
CA LEU A 155 13.82 16.18 7.88
C LEU A 155 14.35 17.35 8.70
N GLU A 156 13.46 18.07 9.41
CA GLU A 156 13.84 19.31 10.08
C GLU A 156 13.94 19.14 11.60
N LEU A 157 12.96 18.47 12.20
CA LEU A 157 12.72 18.58 13.61
C LEU A 157 13.46 17.51 14.41
N VAL A 158 13.35 16.24 14.02
CA VAL A 158 14.09 15.16 14.68
C VAL A 158 15.60 15.31 14.51
N PRO A 159 16.15 15.64 13.33
CA PRO A 159 17.60 15.81 13.18
C PRO A 159 18.23 16.91 14.05
N ARG A 160 17.46 17.90 14.50
CA ARG A 160 17.96 18.97 15.40
C ARG A 160 18.21 18.53 16.84
N TRP A 161 17.59 17.42 17.25
CA TRP A 161 17.60 16.96 18.64
C TRP A 161 18.19 15.57 18.79
N LEU A 162 19.05 15.17 17.84
CA LEU A 162 19.82 13.93 17.95
C LEU A 162 20.80 14.02 19.12
N ASP A 163 20.96 12.90 19.81
CA ASP A 163 21.88 12.73 20.94
C ASP A 163 21.59 13.67 22.14
N HIS A 164 20.45 14.38 22.10
CA HIS A 164 20.05 15.24 23.20
C HIS A 164 19.40 14.41 24.31
N PRO A 165 19.82 14.57 25.59
CA PRO A 165 19.16 13.90 26.71
C PRO A 165 17.75 14.43 26.90
N PRO A 166 16.81 13.64 27.45
CA PRO A 166 15.45 14.09 27.71
C PRO A 166 15.42 15.23 28.74
N VAL A 167 14.46 16.13 28.59
CA VAL A 167 14.30 17.27 29.47
C VAL A 167 13.42 16.97 30.70
N ASN A 168 12.67 15.87 30.69
CA ASN A 168 11.71 15.55 31.76
C ASN A 168 12.40 15.35 33.13
N PRO A 169 11.71 15.74 34.24
CA PRO A 169 12.32 15.73 35.57
C PRO A 169 12.56 14.31 36.14
N GLU A 170 11.86 13.28 35.64
CA GLU A 170 12.03 11.92 36.15
C GLU A 170 13.40 11.35 35.78
N VAL A 171 13.78 11.49 34.51
CA VAL A 171 15.10 11.06 34.02
C VAL A 171 16.21 11.88 34.66
N ARG A 172 16.02 13.19 34.83
CA ARG A 172 17.01 14.06 35.47
C ARG A 172 17.32 13.68 36.93
N ARG A 173 16.33 13.24 37.69
CA ARG A 173 16.51 12.79 39.08
C ARG A 173 17.30 11.50 39.20
N ASN A 174 17.42 10.73 38.12
CA ASN A 174 18.10 9.46 38.06
C ASN A 174 19.37 9.61 37.24
N ALA A 175 20.50 9.93 37.88
CA ALA A 175 21.79 10.14 37.22
C ALA A 175 22.26 8.92 36.36
N LEU A 176 21.89 7.70 36.74
CA LEU A 176 22.19 6.48 35.97
C LEU A 176 21.38 6.37 34.68
N ARG A 177 20.22 7.01 34.63
CA ARG A 177 19.38 7.07 33.41
C ARG A 177 19.72 8.24 32.49
N ASN A 178 20.50 9.21 32.97
CA ASN A 178 20.80 10.44 32.23
C ASN A 178 22.11 10.36 31.42
N THR A 179 22.61 9.17 31.14
CA THR A 179 23.83 8.93 30.36
C THR A 179 23.56 7.98 29.20
N GLY A 180 24.25 8.20 28.08
CA GLY A 180 24.23 7.29 26.93
C GLY A 180 23.05 7.44 25.98
N TRP A 181 22.38 8.59 25.95
CA TRP A 181 21.34 8.89 24.96
C TRP A 181 21.96 9.05 23.58
N THR A 182 21.44 8.31 22.61
CA THR A 182 21.87 8.32 21.21
C THR A 182 20.70 8.46 20.26
N GLY A 183 20.93 9.06 19.10
CA GLY A 183 19.90 9.28 18.09
C GLY A 183 18.75 10.11 18.66
N ALA A 184 17.52 9.72 18.36
CA ALA A 184 16.32 10.42 18.85
C ALA A 184 15.76 9.84 20.17
N GLY A 185 16.51 9.02 20.89
CA GLY A 185 16.06 8.33 22.09
C GLY A 185 15.60 9.27 23.22
N GLY A 186 16.32 10.37 23.44
CA GLY A 186 15.92 11.35 24.47
C GLY A 186 14.61 12.06 24.15
N LEU A 187 14.40 12.45 22.90
CA LEU A 187 13.15 13.03 22.43
C LEU A 187 11.96 12.03 22.54
N ALA A 188 12.20 10.77 22.17
CA ALA A 188 11.20 9.72 22.28
C ALA A 188 10.78 9.45 23.73
N GLU A 189 11.75 9.49 24.67
CA GLU A 189 11.48 9.35 26.10
C GLU A 189 10.63 10.51 26.63
N ASP A 190 10.88 11.73 26.19
CA ASP A 190 10.04 12.88 26.55
C ASP A 190 8.62 12.76 25.97
N VAL A 191 8.46 12.28 24.75
CA VAL A 191 7.14 11.98 24.18
C VAL A 191 6.38 10.97 25.06
N ARG A 192 7.05 9.91 25.54
CA ARG A 192 6.44 8.93 26.46
C ARG A 192 6.07 9.58 27.80
N TYR A 193 7.00 10.33 28.40
CA TYR A 193 6.77 10.97 29.69
C TYR A 193 5.59 11.95 29.66
N TYR A 194 5.61 12.91 28.73
CA TYR A 194 4.53 13.89 28.63
C TYR A 194 3.23 13.27 28.11
N GLY A 195 3.30 12.21 27.30
CA GLY A 195 2.15 11.40 26.92
C GLY A 195 1.48 10.73 28.13
N ASN A 196 2.26 10.19 29.06
CA ASN A 196 1.77 9.64 30.31
C ASN A 196 1.17 10.73 31.22
N LEU A 197 1.79 11.88 31.31
CA LEU A 197 1.25 13.03 32.05
C LEU A 197 -0.13 13.48 31.51
N ILE A 198 -0.28 13.51 30.18
CA ILE A 198 -1.60 13.76 29.55
C ILE A 198 -2.60 12.69 29.97
N ARG A 199 -2.21 11.41 29.96
CA ARG A 199 -3.11 10.32 30.37
C ARG A 199 -3.59 10.48 31.81
N GLU A 200 -2.72 10.81 32.74
CA GLU A 200 -3.07 11.06 34.14
C GLU A 200 -4.06 12.21 34.28
N ARG A 201 -3.79 13.33 33.62
CA ARG A 201 -4.70 14.50 33.60
C ARG A 201 -6.03 14.17 32.92
N ALA A 202 -6.03 13.38 31.86
CA ALA A 202 -7.25 12.92 31.19
C ALA A 202 -8.09 12.02 32.11
N ILE A 203 -7.47 11.08 32.83
CA ILE A 203 -8.17 10.25 33.83
C ILE A 203 -8.80 11.11 34.90
N ALA A 204 -8.10 12.13 35.38
CA ALA A 204 -8.66 13.05 36.39
C ALA A 204 -9.87 13.84 35.86
N LYS A 205 -9.81 14.28 34.58
CA LYS A 205 -10.89 15.10 33.97
C LYS A 205 -12.08 14.25 33.51
N ILE A 206 -11.86 13.15 32.82
CA ILE A 206 -12.89 12.37 32.12
C ILE A 206 -12.91 10.88 32.48
N GLY A 207 -12.14 10.43 33.47
CA GLY A 207 -12.12 9.01 33.89
C GLY A 207 -13.49 8.47 34.33
N HIS A 208 -14.35 9.31 34.88
CA HIS A 208 -15.72 8.98 35.27
C HIS A 208 -16.60 8.56 34.06
N LEU A 209 -16.24 8.95 32.83
CA LEU A 209 -16.93 8.54 31.60
C LEU A 209 -16.58 7.10 31.15
N TYR A 210 -15.58 6.48 31.76
CA TYR A 210 -15.07 5.14 31.44
C TYR A 210 -15.14 4.22 32.67
N PRO A 211 -16.36 3.91 33.19
CA PRO A 211 -16.55 3.13 34.40
C PRO A 211 -16.01 1.72 34.28
N LYS A 212 -15.55 1.17 35.39
CA LYS A 212 -15.25 -0.25 35.51
C LYS A 212 -16.52 -1.08 35.54
N VAL A 213 -16.41 -2.36 35.24
CA VAL A 213 -17.53 -3.32 35.28
C VAL A 213 -17.25 -4.41 36.29
N LYS A 214 -18.30 -4.90 36.96
CA LYS A 214 -18.21 -6.06 37.84
C LYS A 214 -18.28 -7.33 36.99
N LEU A 215 -17.24 -8.13 37.03
CA LEU A 215 -17.21 -9.42 36.36
C LEU A 215 -18.16 -10.41 36.99
N PRO A 216 -18.72 -11.37 36.21
CA PRO A 216 -19.45 -12.53 36.73
C PRO A 216 -18.59 -13.33 37.74
N LYS A 217 -19.26 -14.10 38.60
CA LYS A 217 -18.60 -14.93 39.65
C LYS A 217 -17.58 -15.91 39.05
N GLU A 218 -17.85 -16.45 37.88
CA GLU A 218 -16.95 -17.35 37.12
C GLU A 218 -15.61 -16.72 36.77
N TYR A 219 -15.52 -15.38 36.69
CA TYR A 219 -14.31 -14.60 36.49
C TYR A 219 -13.85 -13.91 37.78
N GLY A 220 -14.29 -14.40 38.96
CA GLY A 220 -13.85 -13.96 40.28
C GLY A 220 -14.63 -12.78 40.87
N GLY A 221 -15.71 -12.30 40.24
CA GLY A 221 -16.61 -11.26 40.77
C GLY A 221 -15.95 -9.90 41.02
N ARG A 222 -14.71 -9.65 40.58
CA ARG A 222 -13.94 -8.43 40.76
C ARG A 222 -14.35 -7.31 39.80
N GLU A 223 -13.98 -6.11 40.09
CA GLU A 223 -14.04 -5.01 39.14
C GLU A 223 -12.96 -5.16 38.07
N ALA A 224 -13.31 -4.86 36.82
CA ALA A 224 -12.44 -4.91 35.67
C ALA A 224 -12.62 -3.68 34.77
N ASN A 225 -11.56 -3.36 34.04
CA ASN A 225 -11.63 -2.33 33.02
C ASN A 225 -12.41 -2.83 31.81
N VAL A 226 -13.21 -1.95 31.22
CA VAL A 226 -13.80 -2.18 29.91
C VAL A 226 -12.73 -1.95 28.85
N ILE A 227 -12.64 -2.86 27.87
CA ILE A 227 -11.78 -2.73 26.71
C ILE A 227 -12.50 -1.93 25.61
N ALA A 228 -13.78 -2.27 25.38
CA ALA A 228 -14.60 -1.61 24.37
C ALA A 228 -16.10 -1.82 24.64
N TRP A 229 -16.91 -0.88 24.23
CA TRP A 229 -18.36 -0.97 24.11
C TRP A 229 -18.70 -1.23 22.63
N LEU A 230 -19.52 -2.24 22.37
CA LEU A 230 -19.97 -2.56 21.03
C LEU A 230 -21.40 -2.06 20.86
N TRP A 231 -21.67 -1.38 19.77
CA TRP A 231 -22.92 -0.70 19.49
C TRP A 231 -23.52 -1.19 18.16
N ALA A 232 -24.83 -1.25 18.09
CA ALA A 232 -25.58 -1.40 16.86
C ALA A 232 -26.38 -0.13 16.59
N ARG A 233 -26.38 0.35 15.34
CA ARG A 233 -27.20 1.48 14.92
C ARG A 233 -28.61 1.02 14.63
N THR A 234 -29.55 1.91 14.86
CA THR A 234 -30.97 1.67 14.53
C THR A 234 -31.53 2.81 13.72
N ILE A 235 -32.46 2.47 12.86
CA ILE A 235 -33.32 3.43 12.14
C ILE A 235 -34.78 3.15 12.49
N LYS A 236 -35.63 4.15 12.36
CA LYS A 236 -37.05 3.95 12.46
C LYS A 236 -37.54 3.14 11.27
N CYS A 237 -38.18 1.99 11.51
CA CYS A 237 -38.71 1.17 10.44
C CYS A 237 -39.73 1.96 9.63
N PRO A 238 -39.58 2.10 8.31
CA PRO A 238 -40.51 2.86 7.46
C PRO A 238 -41.89 2.19 7.29
N ASN A 239 -42.06 0.92 7.70
CA ASN A 239 -43.35 0.27 7.71
C ASN A 239 -44.27 0.92 8.77
N PRO A 240 -45.35 1.57 8.38
CA PRO A 240 -46.27 2.25 9.32
C PRO A 240 -46.83 1.32 10.39
N ALA A 241 -47.10 0.04 10.04
CA ALA A 241 -47.61 -0.96 10.97
C ALA A 241 -46.57 -1.37 12.03
N CYS A 242 -45.26 -1.21 11.74
CA CYS A 242 -44.17 -1.52 12.68
C CYS A 242 -43.73 -0.29 13.46
N GLY A 243 -43.22 0.72 12.79
CA GLY A 243 -42.73 1.96 13.39
C GLY A 243 -41.67 1.81 14.49
N GLY A 244 -41.15 0.59 14.66
CA GLY A 244 -40.16 0.26 15.69
C GLY A 244 -38.72 0.61 15.28
N GLN A 245 -37.79 0.50 16.23
CA GLN A 245 -36.37 0.71 15.98
C GLN A 245 -35.75 -0.57 15.36
N ALA A 246 -35.38 -0.51 14.10
CA ALA A 246 -34.78 -1.64 13.35
C ALA A 246 -33.25 -1.61 13.51
N PRO A 247 -32.63 -2.58 14.22
CA PRO A 247 -31.20 -2.65 14.34
C PRO A 247 -30.53 -3.01 13.01
N LEU A 248 -29.46 -2.32 12.70
CA LEU A 248 -28.60 -2.54 11.53
C LEU A 248 -27.31 -3.20 12.01
N VAL A 249 -27.14 -4.49 11.77
CA VAL A 249 -26.01 -5.29 12.24
C VAL A 249 -25.48 -6.14 11.09
N ARG A 250 -24.18 -6.03 10.80
CA ARG A 250 -23.51 -6.84 9.79
C ARG A 250 -23.11 -8.21 10.29
N SER A 251 -22.88 -8.34 11.60
CA SER A 251 -22.49 -9.61 12.19
C SER A 251 -22.82 -9.63 13.67
N PHE A 252 -23.59 -10.62 14.11
CA PHE A 252 -23.83 -10.86 15.53
C PHE A 252 -22.67 -11.60 16.22
N TRP A 253 -21.69 -12.07 15.46
CA TRP A 253 -20.48 -12.67 16.01
C TRP A 253 -19.60 -11.64 16.70
N LEU A 254 -19.30 -11.88 17.97
CA LEU A 254 -18.38 -11.11 18.79
C LEU A 254 -16.99 -11.74 18.82
N CYS A 255 -16.91 -13.08 18.74
CA CYS A 255 -15.68 -13.85 18.61
C CYS A 255 -15.93 -15.13 17.80
N ARG A 256 -15.10 -15.38 16.77
CA ARG A 256 -15.13 -16.59 15.92
C ARG A 256 -13.93 -17.51 16.13
N LYS A 257 -13.16 -17.35 17.21
CA LYS A 257 -11.98 -18.19 17.47
C LYS A 257 -12.37 -19.46 18.23
N LYS A 258 -12.01 -20.63 17.67
CA LYS A 258 -12.12 -21.90 18.40
C LYS A 258 -11.21 -21.90 19.64
N PRO A 259 -11.66 -22.44 20.79
CA PRO A 259 -13.00 -22.96 21.07
C PRO A 259 -14.02 -21.91 21.51
N ASN A 260 -13.66 -20.62 21.59
CA ASN A 260 -14.41 -19.55 22.24
C ASN A 260 -15.31 -18.81 21.23
N TYR A 261 -16.32 -19.51 20.70
CA TYR A 261 -17.36 -18.83 19.90
C TYR A 261 -18.28 -18.03 20.82
N VAL A 262 -18.45 -16.72 20.55
CA VAL A 262 -19.37 -15.83 21.28
C VAL A 262 -20.15 -15.00 20.28
N HIS A 263 -21.46 -14.88 20.50
CA HIS A 263 -22.31 -14.02 19.68
C HIS A 263 -23.36 -13.29 20.50
N ALA A 264 -23.84 -12.16 19.97
CA ALA A 264 -24.99 -11.44 20.51
C ALA A 264 -26.27 -12.06 19.93
N LYS A 265 -27.24 -12.34 20.81
CA LYS A 265 -28.54 -12.85 20.41
C LYS A 265 -29.58 -11.75 20.60
N PRO A 266 -30.33 -11.36 19.54
CA PRO A 266 -31.38 -10.37 19.67
C PRO A 266 -32.57 -10.87 20.48
N VAL A 267 -33.06 -10.03 21.37
CA VAL A 267 -34.29 -10.19 22.16
C VAL A 267 -35.29 -9.17 21.67
N LEU A 268 -36.38 -9.65 21.07
CA LEU A 268 -37.38 -8.79 20.45
C LEU A 268 -38.39 -8.27 21.48
N GLY A 269 -38.54 -6.96 21.62
CA GLY A 269 -39.60 -6.28 22.30
C GLY A 269 -40.70 -5.80 21.33
N SER A 270 -41.66 -5.04 21.80
CA SER A 270 -42.77 -4.54 20.97
C SER A 270 -42.32 -3.53 19.90
N LYS A 271 -41.40 -2.64 20.22
CA LYS A 271 -40.83 -1.61 19.31
C LYS A 271 -39.31 -1.46 19.38
N ASN A 272 -38.68 -2.22 20.26
CA ASN A 272 -37.24 -2.16 20.52
C ASN A 272 -36.64 -3.56 20.48
N VAL A 273 -35.32 -3.64 20.28
CA VAL A 273 -34.53 -4.86 20.33
C VAL A 273 -33.43 -4.65 21.35
N SER A 274 -33.22 -5.62 22.23
CA SER A 274 -32.06 -5.71 23.11
C SER A 274 -31.22 -6.94 22.76
N PHE A 275 -30.06 -7.13 23.41
CA PHE A 275 -29.16 -8.24 23.08
C PHE A 275 -28.66 -8.95 24.33
N THR A 276 -28.70 -10.29 24.31
CA THR A 276 -28.01 -11.17 25.26
C THR A 276 -26.76 -11.76 24.64
N ILE A 277 -25.88 -12.29 25.48
CA ILE A 277 -24.62 -12.91 25.03
C ILE A 277 -24.75 -14.43 25.14
N GLU A 278 -24.50 -15.14 24.05
CA GLU A 278 -24.48 -16.61 24.03
C GLU A 278 -23.08 -17.12 23.65
N HIS A 279 -22.68 -18.22 24.29
CA HIS A 279 -21.43 -18.92 24.06
C HIS A 279 -21.69 -20.21 23.28
N GLY A 280 -20.93 -20.45 22.22
CA GLY A 280 -21.18 -21.59 21.30
C GLY A 280 -22.36 -21.31 20.36
N GLY A 281 -22.88 -22.38 19.74
CA GLY A 281 -24.05 -22.29 18.86
C GLY A 281 -23.83 -21.57 17.54
N THR A 282 -24.91 -21.12 16.94
CA THR A 282 -24.97 -20.37 15.68
C THR A 282 -25.51 -18.96 15.91
N ALA A 283 -24.84 -17.95 15.43
CA ALA A 283 -25.34 -16.57 15.49
C ALA A 283 -26.54 -16.37 14.55
N GLU A 284 -27.42 -15.43 14.90
CA GLU A 284 -28.48 -14.93 14.01
C GLU A 284 -27.87 -14.39 12.71
N LYS A 285 -28.66 -14.42 11.63
CA LYS A 285 -28.28 -13.83 10.35
C LYS A 285 -28.21 -12.32 10.46
N GLU A 286 -27.27 -11.73 9.74
CA GLU A 286 -27.09 -10.28 9.61
C GLU A 286 -28.40 -9.59 9.23
N THR A 287 -28.56 -8.36 9.70
CA THR A 287 -29.73 -7.53 9.34
C THR A 287 -29.44 -6.58 8.18
N THR A 288 -28.17 -6.41 7.82
CA THR A 288 -27.74 -5.55 6.70
C THR A 288 -26.93 -6.33 5.68
N SER A 289 -27.13 -6.01 4.41
CA SER A 289 -26.36 -6.55 3.28
C SER A 289 -26.10 -5.45 2.26
N GLY A 290 -25.31 -5.77 1.23
CA GLY A 290 -25.07 -4.89 0.08
C GLY A 290 -26.35 -4.42 -0.63
N LYS A 291 -27.49 -5.11 -0.43
CA LYS A 291 -28.78 -4.79 -1.07
C LYS A 291 -29.74 -3.97 -0.20
N GLY A 292 -29.45 -3.80 1.09
CA GLY A 292 -30.34 -3.08 2.02
C GLY A 292 -30.33 -3.69 3.41
N ALA A 293 -31.45 -3.60 4.13
CA ALA A 293 -31.57 -4.09 5.49
C ALA A 293 -32.87 -4.90 5.71
N ARG A 294 -32.90 -5.72 6.77
CA ARG A 294 -34.09 -6.46 7.23
C ARG A 294 -34.47 -5.98 8.64
N CYS A 295 -35.71 -5.55 8.81
CA CYS A 295 -36.21 -5.23 10.13
C CYS A 295 -36.44 -6.52 10.95
N LEU A 296 -35.80 -6.64 12.12
CA LEU A 296 -36.00 -7.82 13.00
C LEU A 296 -37.40 -7.89 13.61
N LEU A 297 -38.10 -6.75 13.77
CA LEU A 297 -39.40 -6.69 14.43
C LEU A 297 -40.54 -7.14 13.52
N CYS A 298 -40.50 -6.78 12.23
CA CYS A 298 -41.59 -7.12 11.29
C CYS A 298 -41.16 -7.93 10.07
N GLY A 299 -39.88 -8.25 9.96
CA GLY A 299 -39.33 -9.05 8.85
C GLY A 299 -39.21 -8.32 7.52
N GLN A 300 -39.68 -7.07 7.39
CA GLN A 300 -39.67 -6.32 6.14
C GLN A 300 -38.25 -6.10 5.64
N ILE A 301 -38.02 -6.30 4.35
CA ILE A 301 -36.80 -5.94 3.64
C ILE A 301 -36.86 -4.47 3.24
N LEU A 302 -35.83 -3.72 3.58
CA LEU A 302 -35.67 -2.29 3.30
C LEU A 302 -34.58 -2.11 2.24
N SER A 303 -34.86 -1.38 1.18
CA SER A 303 -33.86 -1.00 0.19
C SER A 303 -32.83 -0.01 0.79
N LYS A 304 -31.68 0.13 0.18
CA LYS A 304 -30.70 1.16 0.56
C LYS A 304 -31.29 2.57 0.59
N ALA A 305 -32.12 2.89 -0.41
CA ALA A 305 -32.78 4.19 -0.49
C ALA A 305 -33.70 4.43 0.73
N GLN A 306 -34.49 3.45 1.13
CA GLN A 306 -35.35 3.53 2.31
C GLN A 306 -34.52 3.65 3.61
N VAL A 307 -33.39 2.96 3.71
CA VAL A 307 -32.48 3.09 4.86
C VAL A 307 -31.88 4.50 4.92
N ARG A 308 -31.43 5.07 3.80
CA ARG A 308 -30.94 6.46 3.71
C ARG A 308 -32.00 7.46 4.08
N GLU A 309 -33.19 7.34 3.51
CA GLU A 309 -34.34 8.22 3.80
C GLU A 309 -34.74 8.16 5.27
N ALA A 310 -34.83 6.96 5.86
CA ALA A 310 -35.15 6.81 7.27
C ALA A 310 -34.06 7.39 8.18
N ALA A 311 -32.78 7.21 7.82
CA ALA A 311 -31.64 7.76 8.55
C ALA A 311 -31.65 9.30 8.51
N THR A 312 -31.91 9.89 7.34
CA THR A 312 -31.92 11.35 7.15
C THR A 312 -33.13 12.00 7.82
N ASN A 313 -34.33 11.41 7.66
CA ASN A 313 -35.58 12.01 8.15
C ASN A 313 -35.80 11.81 9.65
N TYR A 314 -35.37 10.69 10.23
CA TYR A 314 -35.65 10.34 11.64
C TYR A 314 -34.38 10.23 12.49
N GLY A 315 -33.20 10.39 11.91
CA GLY A 315 -31.92 10.20 12.56
C GLY A 315 -31.57 8.73 12.81
N ILE A 316 -30.31 8.51 13.14
CA ILE A 316 -29.77 7.22 13.57
C ILE A 316 -29.65 7.23 15.07
N LYS A 317 -30.00 6.12 15.74
CA LYS A 317 -29.81 5.92 17.17
C LYS A 317 -28.91 4.72 17.41
N ASP A 318 -28.06 4.81 18.43
CA ASP A 318 -27.19 3.73 18.82
C ASP A 318 -27.81 2.94 19.98
N ILE A 319 -27.79 1.62 19.90
CA ILE A 319 -28.18 0.73 20.99
C ILE A 319 -26.99 -0.17 21.35
N PRO A 320 -26.79 -0.46 22.65
CA PRO A 320 -25.66 -1.25 23.09
C PRO A 320 -25.84 -2.72 22.65
N LEU A 321 -24.81 -3.29 22.03
CA LEU A 321 -24.76 -4.68 21.56
C LEU A 321 -24.08 -5.60 22.57
N ALA A 322 -22.92 -5.20 23.08
CA ALA A 322 -22.15 -5.95 24.09
C ALA A 322 -21.09 -5.05 24.73
N THR A 323 -20.60 -5.46 25.91
CA THR A 323 -19.41 -4.85 26.54
C THR A 323 -18.28 -5.87 26.60
N VAL A 324 -17.07 -5.45 26.19
CA VAL A 324 -15.86 -6.27 26.22
C VAL A 324 -15.06 -5.91 27.46
N ALA A 325 -14.93 -6.82 28.42
CA ALA A 325 -14.23 -6.62 29.69
C ALA A 325 -12.89 -7.36 29.76
N ASP A 326 -11.92 -6.76 30.45
CA ASP A 326 -10.58 -7.34 30.69
C ASP A 326 -10.61 -8.33 31.87
N ILE A 327 -10.28 -9.60 31.61
CA ILE A 327 -10.16 -10.61 32.66
C ILE A 327 -8.68 -10.93 33.04
N GLY A 328 -7.74 -10.07 32.63
CA GLY A 328 -6.30 -10.21 32.88
C GLY A 328 -5.60 -10.96 31.76
N ARG A 329 -5.72 -12.27 31.67
CA ARG A 329 -5.17 -13.11 30.57
C ARG A 329 -6.18 -13.33 29.44
N GLY A 330 -6.94 -12.29 29.09
CA GLY A 330 -7.90 -12.38 27.99
C GLY A 330 -9.03 -11.39 28.17
N ARG A 331 -10.15 -11.68 27.59
CA ARG A 331 -11.37 -10.86 27.60
C ARG A 331 -12.61 -11.71 27.75
N THR A 332 -13.69 -11.09 28.25
CA THR A 332 -15.02 -11.67 28.23
C THR A 332 -16.02 -10.69 27.66
N TYR A 333 -17.18 -11.17 27.24
CA TYR A 333 -18.26 -10.38 26.69
C TYR A 333 -19.42 -10.37 27.69
N LEU A 334 -19.92 -9.19 28.01
CA LEU A 334 -21.00 -8.98 28.96
C LEU A 334 -22.23 -8.43 28.23
N PRO A 335 -23.43 -8.78 28.65
CA PRO A 335 -24.65 -8.15 28.15
C PRO A 335 -24.61 -6.64 28.42
N SER A 336 -25.11 -5.88 27.48
CA SER A 336 -25.12 -4.40 27.55
C SER A 336 -25.93 -3.84 28.73
N GLU A 337 -27.00 -4.53 29.11
CA GLU A 337 -27.88 -4.14 30.26
C GLU A 337 -27.15 -4.19 31.60
N SER A 338 -26.09 -4.97 31.71
CA SER A 338 -25.29 -5.10 32.94
C SER A 338 -24.26 -3.97 33.11
N VAL A 339 -24.15 -3.06 32.16
CA VAL A 339 -23.12 -2.01 32.17
C VAL A 339 -23.76 -0.65 31.94
N TRP A 340 -23.67 0.19 32.97
CA TRP A 340 -24.07 1.59 32.83
C TRP A 340 -23.07 2.35 31.93
N VAL A 341 -23.60 3.03 30.94
CA VAL A 341 -22.83 3.93 30.07
C VAL A 341 -23.26 5.36 30.37
N PRO A 342 -22.33 6.24 30.78
CA PRO A 342 -22.66 7.63 31.08
C PRO A 342 -23.28 8.33 29.87
N VAL A 343 -24.32 9.07 30.09
CA VAL A 343 -24.86 10.02 29.10
C VAL A 343 -23.98 11.26 29.15
N VAL A 344 -23.50 11.70 28.02
CA VAL A 344 -22.60 12.85 27.89
C VAL A 344 -23.19 13.78 26.83
N ASP A 345 -23.23 15.07 27.12
CA ASP A 345 -23.57 16.07 26.12
C ASP A 345 -22.44 16.19 25.10
N LYS A 346 -22.81 16.43 23.85
CA LYS A 346 -21.83 16.65 22.76
C LYS A 346 -21.06 17.95 23.04
N PRO A 347 -19.73 17.92 23.19
CA PRO A 347 -18.96 19.14 23.43
C PRO A 347 -18.91 20.02 22.19
N GLU A 348 -18.78 21.33 22.41
CA GLU A 348 -18.49 22.27 21.32
C GLU A 348 -17.10 22.01 20.72
N ALA A 349 -17.04 21.79 19.43
CA ALA A 349 -15.79 21.51 18.72
C ALA A 349 -15.80 22.16 17.32
N PRO A 350 -15.78 23.49 17.22
CA PRO A 350 -15.96 24.20 15.92
C PRO A 350 -14.98 23.79 14.83
N THR A 351 -13.75 23.44 15.21
CA THR A 351 -12.74 22.97 14.24
C THR A 351 -13.08 21.61 13.64
N ILE A 352 -13.82 20.76 14.35
CA ILE A 352 -14.22 19.42 13.91
C ILE A 352 -15.61 19.44 13.25
N GLU A 353 -16.38 20.51 13.47
CA GLU A 353 -17.70 20.70 12.87
C GLU A 353 -17.65 21.20 11.42
N GLN A 354 -16.64 20.77 10.67
CA GLN A 354 -16.50 21.04 9.24
C GLN A 354 -17.16 19.93 8.44
N ASP A 355 -17.69 20.30 7.26
CA ASP A 355 -18.36 19.37 6.39
C ASP A 355 -17.35 18.43 5.67
N MET A 356 -17.70 17.15 5.59
CA MET A 356 -17.02 16.19 4.75
C MET A 356 -17.29 16.52 3.28
N THR A 357 -16.38 16.14 2.39
CA THR A 357 -16.60 16.26 0.95
C THR A 357 -17.78 15.40 0.50
N ASN A 358 -18.49 15.85 -0.56
CA ASN A 358 -19.60 15.12 -1.16
C ASN A 358 -19.15 13.99 -2.10
N ASP A 359 -17.86 13.68 -2.18
CA ASP A 359 -17.36 12.58 -3.00
C ASP A 359 -17.77 11.22 -2.40
N ARG A 360 -18.81 10.64 -2.99
CA ARG A 360 -19.45 9.40 -2.52
C ARG A 360 -18.55 8.17 -2.58
N ARG A 361 -17.47 8.22 -3.37
CA ARG A 361 -16.51 7.13 -3.48
C ARG A 361 -15.71 6.96 -2.18
N TRP A 362 -15.44 8.08 -1.51
CA TRP A 362 -14.62 8.13 -0.31
C TRP A 362 -15.41 8.40 0.98
N PHE A 363 -16.60 9.06 0.87
CA PHE A 363 -17.38 9.50 2.03
C PHE A 363 -18.84 9.07 1.89
N SER A 364 -19.27 8.10 2.67
CA SER A 364 -20.68 7.70 2.69
C SER A 364 -21.51 8.22 3.88
N PRO A 365 -20.96 8.68 5.04
CA PRO A 365 -21.76 9.21 6.15
C PRO A 365 -22.70 10.37 5.76
N PRO A 366 -22.33 11.32 4.86
CA PRO A 366 -23.24 12.38 4.43
C PRO A 366 -24.55 11.88 3.80
N LEU A 367 -24.52 10.72 3.14
CA LEU A 367 -25.71 10.10 2.55
C LEU A 367 -26.76 9.64 3.58
N TYR A 368 -26.37 9.58 4.85
CA TYR A 368 -27.19 9.12 5.97
C TYR A 368 -27.45 10.22 6.99
N GLY A 369 -27.27 11.50 6.60
CA GLY A 369 -27.56 12.65 7.45
C GLY A 369 -26.42 13.03 8.40
N TRP A 370 -25.17 12.57 8.14
CA TRP A 370 -23.98 12.91 8.91
C TRP A 370 -22.97 13.68 8.04
N PRO A 371 -23.19 14.97 7.77
CA PRO A 371 -22.33 15.73 6.87
C PRO A 371 -20.98 16.12 7.50
N LYS A 372 -20.89 16.23 8.83
CA LYS A 372 -19.74 16.80 9.53
C LYS A 372 -18.79 15.74 10.09
N PHE A 373 -17.49 16.08 10.21
CA PHE A 373 -16.53 15.21 10.87
C PHE A 373 -16.87 14.94 12.34
N ALA A 374 -17.53 15.89 13.02
CA ALA A 374 -17.99 15.70 14.41
C ALA A 374 -19.11 14.66 14.53
N ASP A 375 -19.86 14.36 13.47
CA ASP A 375 -21.00 13.44 13.51
C ASP A 375 -20.58 11.96 13.59
N ILE A 376 -19.35 11.65 13.16
CA ILE A 376 -18.83 10.29 13.22
C ILE A 376 -18.26 9.91 14.60
N PHE A 377 -18.32 10.80 15.60
CA PHE A 377 -17.92 10.52 16.97
C PHE A 377 -19.15 10.46 17.88
N SER A 378 -19.22 9.47 18.77
CA SER A 378 -20.18 9.54 19.86
C SER A 378 -19.86 10.74 20.76
N PRO A 379 -20.82 11.27 21.52
CA PRO A 379 -20.54 12.38 22.45
C PRO A 379 -19.35 12.09 23.38
N ARG A 380 -19.26 10.86 23.92
CA ARG A 380 -18.15 10.43 24.79
C ARG A 380 -16.82 10.37 24.04
N GLN A 381 -16.81 9.84 22.82
CA GLN A 381 -15.61 9.81 21.96
C GLN A 381 -15.15 11.23 21.64
N LEU A 382 -16.05 12.12 21.26
CA LEU A 382 -15.72 13.50 20.95
C LEU A 382 -15.18 14.25 22.18
N THR A 383 -15.82 14.08 23.36
CA THR A 383 -15.34 14.65 24.63
C THR A 383 -13.93 14.18 24.96
N ALA A 384 -13.64 12.89 24.78
CA ALA A 384 -12.30 12.37 25.05
C ALA A 384 -11.26 12.93 24.10
N MET A 385 -11.58 12.99 22.81
CA MET A 385 -10.67 13.52 21.79
C MET A 385 -10.38 15.02 21.98
N VAL A 386 -11.41 15.80 22.29
CA VAL A 386 -11.29 17.23 22.61
C VAL A 386 -10.41 17.42 23.85
N THR A 387 -10.66 16.64 24.90
CA THR A 387 -9.87 16.69 26.14
C THR A 387 -8.39 16.37 25.90
N LEU A 388 -8.09 15.32 25.13
CA LEU A 388 -6.71 14.97 24.79
C LEU A 388 -6.02 16.08 24.00
N SER A 389 -6.72 16.65 23.00
CA SER A 389 -6.22 17.77 22.20
C SER A 389 -5.89 19.00 23.07
N ASP A 390 -6.78 19.35 24.03
CA ASP A 390 -6.56 20.49 24.94
C ASP A 390 -5.42 20.22 25.93
N LEU A 391 -5.29 18.97 26.40
CA LEU A 391 -4.20 18.57 27.29
C LEU A 391 -2.83 18.63 26.61
N VAL A 392 -2.72 18.42 25.30
CA VAL A 392 -1.46 18.65 24.58
C VAL A 392 -1.02 20.11 24.70
N LYS A 393 -1.96 21.07 24.61
CA LYS A 393 -1.66 22.51 24.79
C LYS A 393 -1.30 22.84 26.24
N GLU A 394 -1.95 22.20 27.21
CA GLU A 394 -1.65 22.40 28.63
C GLU A 394 -0.24 21.90 28.95
N VAL A 395 0.09 20.66 28.56
CA VAL A 395 1.39 20.00 28.82
C VAL A 395 2.55 20.70 28.13
N ARG A 396 2.32 21.43 27.04
CA ARG A 396 3.35 22.26 26.42
C ARG A 396 4.02 23.22 27.40
N LYS A 397 3.27 23.72 28.38
CA LYS A 397 3.80 24.62 29.43
C LYS A 397 4.78 23.87 30.34
N ASP A 398 4.48 22.62 30.68
CA ASP A 398 5.36 21.77 31.48
C ASP A 398 6.66 21.48 30.72
N VAL A 399 6.56 21.18 29.41
CA VAL A 399 7.76 20.99 28.57
C VAL A 399 8.62 22.24 28.53
N VAL A 400 8.03 23.44 28.40
CA VAL A 400 8.77 24.73 28.42
C VAL A 400 9.48 24.93 29.74
N GLU A 401 8.84 24.65 30.85
CA GLU A 401 9.42 24.80 32.21
C GLU A 401 10.58 23.82 32.39
N ASP A 402 10.39 22.57 32.05
CA ASP A 402 11.40 21.53 32.18
C ASP A 402 12.60 21.76 31.25
N ALA A 403 12.36 22.21 30.02
CA ALA A 403 13.41 22.54 29.04
C ALA A 403 14.28 23.73 29.52
N ARG A 404 13.67 24.77 30.10
CA ARG A 404 14.42 25.84 30.78
C ARG A 404 15.21 25.33 31.95
N GLY A 405 14.65 24.40 32.71
CA GLY A 405 15.29 23.81 33.88
C GLY A 405 16.56 23.00 33.56
N VAL A 406 16.76 22.57 32.29
CA VAL A 406 18.00 21.96 31.81
C VAL A 406 18.95 22.94 31.12
N GLY A 407 18.60 24.24 31.06
CA GLY A 407 19.45 25.30 30.53
C GLY A 407 19.33 25.56 29.04
N LEU A 408 18.27 25.08 28.37
CA LEU A 408 17.99 25.46 26.98
C LEU A 408 17.64 26.97 26.91
N SER A 409 18.12 27.63 25.85
CA SER A 409 17.75 29.01 25.55
C SER A 409 16.25 29.13 25.26
N ASP A 410 15.69 30.35 25.30
CA ASP A 410 14.26 30.55 25.05
C ASP A 410 13.83 30.08 23.65
N VAL A 411 14.70 30.22 22.65
CA VAL A 411 14.46 29.74 21.26
C VAL A 411 14.45 28.22 21.21
N GLU A 412 15.44 27.57 21.81
CA GLU A 412 15.54 26.12 21.88
C GLU A 412 14.38 25.53 22.70
N THR A 413 14.05 26.13 23.82
CA THR A 413 12.91 25.75 24.67
C THR A 413 11.60 25.78 23.91
N SER A 414 11.34 26.85 23.19
CA SER A 414 10.13 26.98 22.36
C SER A 414 10.11 25.96 21.23
N GLY A 415 11.25 25.74 20.57
CA GLY A 415 11.43 24.73 19.52
C GLY A 415 11.20 23.31 20.05
N TYR A 416 11.79 22.99 21.20
CA TYR A 416 11.64 21.67 21.83
C TYR A 416 10.19 21.39 22.26
N ALA A 417 9.55 22.36 22.91
CA ALA A 417 8.16 22.24 23.31
C ALA A 417 7.21 22.08 22.11
N SER A 418 7.54 22.74 21.00
CA SER A 418 6.76 22.61 19.76
C SER A 418 6.88 21.22 19.15
N ILE A 419 8.07 20.63 19.13
CA ILE A 419 8.26 19.27 18.58
C ILE A 419 7.61 18.19 19.44
N VAL A 420 7.75 18.27 20.77
CA VAL A 420 7.05 17.33 21.67
C VAL A 420 5.54 17.44 21.50
N SER A 421 5.00 18.69 21.48
CA SER A 421 3.55 18.92 21.24
C SER A 421 3.09 18.36 19.90
N MET A 422 3.91 18.44 18.86
CA MET A 422 3.59 17.89 17.55
C MET A 422 3.47 16.37 17.59
N PHE A 423 4.43 15.66 18.20
CA PHE A 423 4.34 14.20 18.30
C PHE A 423 3.13 13.76 19.13
N LEU A 424 2.80 14.48 20.18
CA LEU A 424 1.59 14.24 20.96
C LEU A 424 0.32 14.54 20.15
N ALA A 425 0.33 15.55 19.27
CA ALA A 425 -0.78 15.81 18.34
C ALA A 425 -0.95 14.68 17.30
N LEU A 426 0.15 14.10 16.78
CA LEU A 426 0.09 12.92 15.92
C LEU A 426 -0.46 11.70 16.67
N ALA A 427 -0.19 11.57 17.97
CA ALA A 427 -0.83 10.55 18.82
C ALA A 427 -2.33 10.81 19.00
N VAL A 428 -2.80 12.09 19.07
CA VAL A 428 -4.24 12.44 19.03
C VAL A 428 -4.86 11.97 17.71
N ASP A 429 -4.27 12.26 16.58
CA ASP A 429 -4.75 11.81 15.26
C ASP A 429 -4.85 10.28 15.16
N ARG A 430 -3.85 9.59 15.70
CA ARG A 430 -3.89 8.14 15.79
C ARG A 430 -5.08 7.67 16.62
N CYS A 431 -5.33 8.29 17.76
CA CYS A 431 -6.51 8.00 18.56
C CYS A 431 -7.81 8.28 17.78
N ALA A 432 -7.91 9.40 17.08
CA ALA A 432 -9.08 9.72 16.24
C ALA A 432 -9.38 8.60 15.22
N SER A 433 -8.34 8.00 14.63
CA SER A 433 -8.47 6.91 13.65
C SER A 433 -9.04 5.61 14.20
N PHE A 434 -8.98 5.40 15.51
CA PHE A 434 -9.45 4.18 16.18
C PHE A 434 -10.59 4.44 17.18
N ASN A 435 -10.86 5.70 17.50
CA ASN A 435 -11.87 6.11 18.49
C ASN A 435 -12.94 6.98 17.83
N ASN A 436 -13.56 6.46 16.79
CA ASN A 436 -14.74 7.03 16.15
C ASN A 436 -15.78 5.93 15.89
N SER A 437 -17.00 6.30 15.61
CA SER A 437 -18.11 5.36 15.45
C SER A 437 -18.17 4.66 14.08
N LEU A 438 -17.11 4.82 13.26
CA LEU A 438 -16.90 4.05 12.05
C LEU A 438 -15.84 2.95 12.24
N CYS A 439 -15.38 2.70 13.48
CA CYS A 439 -14.42 1.66 13.81
C CYS A 439 -15.14 0.36 14.17
N ARG A 440 -14.80 -0.75 13.51
CA ARG A 440 -15.44 -2.05 13.74
C ARG A 440 -14.71 -2.89 14.78
N TRP A 441 -15.42 -3.84 15.36
CA TRP A 441 -14.83 -4.93 16.14
C TRP A 441 -14.51 -6.14 15.24
N ASN A 442 -13.32 -6.70 15.34
CA ASN A 442 -12.91 -7.88 14.54
C ASN A 442 -12.85 -9.19 15.35
N GLY A 443 -13.46 -9.22 16.54
CA GLY A 443 -13.39 -10.34 17.48
C GLY A 443 -12.16 -10.32 18.38
N ASN A 444 -11.23 -9.41 18.15
CA ASN A 444 -10.00 -9.24 18.93
C ASN A 444 -9.75 -7.81 19.40
N GLN A 445 -9.98 -6.84 18.56
CA GLN A 445 -9.73 -5.43 18.85
C GLN A 445 -10.57 -4.52 17.97
N THR A 446 -10.64 -3.25 18.34
CA THR A 446 -11.16 -2.20 17.48
C THR A 446 -10.23 -2.02 16.29
N VAL A 447 -10.80 -1.96 15.09
CA VAL A 447 -10.07 -1.88 13.83
C VAL A 447 -10.03 -0.44 13.35
N PHE A 448 -8.91 -0.08 12.79
CA PHE A 448 -8.62 1.21 12.16
C PHE A 448 -9.69 1.60 11.12
N VAL A 449 -10.14 2.85 11.14
CA VAL A 449 -11.24 3.33 10.27
C VAL A 449 -10.86 3.26 8.78
N PHE A 450 -9.63 3.63 8.43
CA PHE A 450 -9.15 3.63 7.06
C PHE A 450 -8.57 2.27 6.61
N THR A 451 -9.23 1.16 6.93
CA THR A 451 -8.87 -0.15 6.36
C THR A 451 -9.00 -0.17 4.84
N ARG A 452 -9.93 0.63 4.31
CA ARG A 452 -9.96 1.10 2.93
C ARG A 452 -9.60 2.59 2.95
N GLN A 453 -9.17 3.15 1.84
CA GLN A 453 -8.88 4.58 1.69
C GLN A 453 -10.19 5.38 1.55
N ALA A 454 -11.08 5.24 2.53
CA ALA A 454 -12.42 5.82 2.55
C ALA A 454 -12.95 5.91 3.98
N LEU A 455 -13.96 6.74 4.20
CA LEU A 455 -14.80 6.78 5.41
C LEU A 455 -16.19 6.19 5.10
N PRO A 456 -16.33 4.84 5.13
CA PRO A 456 -17.60 4.19 4.84
C PRO A 456 -18.54 4.27 6.04
N MET A 457 -19.85 4.38 5.80
CA MET A 457 -20.84 4.22 6.86
C MET A 457 -20.80 2.82 7.44
N LEU A 458 -20.80 2.73 8.75
CA LEU A 458 -20.74 1.46 9.49
C LEU A 458 -21.98 1.30 10.38
N TRP A 459 -22.57 0.10 10.43
CA TRP A 459 -23.83 -0.15 11.13
C TRP A 459 -23.66 -0.73 12.53
N ASP A 460 -22.60 -1.45 12.77
CA ASP A 460 -22.17 -1.95 14.07
C ASP A 460 -20.74 -1.51 14.34
N PHE A 461 -20.51 -0.79 15.44
CA PHE A 461 -19.22 -0.19 15.72
C PHE A 461 -18.68 -0.51 17.11
N SER A 462 -17.40 -0.33 17.30
CA SER A 462 -16.66 -0.51 18.53
C SER A 462 -16.17 0.83 19.06
N GLU A 463 -16.58 1.17 20.27
CA GLU A 463 -16.08 2.32 21.02
C GLU A 463 -15.01 1.83 22.01
N ALA A 464 -13.74 2.09 21.72
CA ALA A 464 -12.61 1.66 22.56
C ALA A 464 -12.51 2.50 23.83
N ASN A 465 -12.03 1.90 24.92
CA ASN A 465 -11.66 2.64 26.12
C ASN A 465 -10.30 3.35 25.90
N ILE A 466 -10.35 4.61 25.51
CA ILE A 466 -9.16 5.39 25.16
C ILE A 466 -8.22 5.64 26.33
N LEU A 467 -8.71 5.61 27.56
CA LEU A 467 -7.94 5.76 28.79
C LEU A 467 -7.38 4.43 29.32
N GLY A 468 -7.71 3.31 28.66
CA GLY A 468 -7.24 1.97 29.00
C GLY A 468 -5.73 1.80 28.88
N GLN A 469 -5.28 0.54 29.05
CA GLN A 469 -3.88 0.15 28.91
C GLN A 469 -3.70 -0.97 27.89
N LYS A 470 -4.79 -1.50 27.32
CA LYS A 470 -4.77 -2.61 26.39
C LYS A 470 -5.44 -2.24 25.08
N ALA A 471 -4.94 -2.85 24.00
CA ALA A 471 -5.46 -2.64 22.66
C ALA A 471 -5.30 -1.18 22.18
N VAL A 472 -6.34 -0.58 21.66
CA VAL A 472 -6.35 0.76 21.09
C VAL A 472 -6.66 1.76 22.20
N CYS A 473 -5.64 2.51 22.63
CA CYS A 473 -5.78 3.54 23.68
C CYS A 473 -4.72 4.62 23.52
N TRP A 474 -4.85 5.70 24.27
CA TRP A 474 -3.90 6.81 24.29
C TRP A 474 -2.46 6.35 24.58
N HIS A 475 -2.26 5.54 25.61
CA HIS A 475 -0.94 5.01 25.96
C HIS A 475 -0.28 4.30 24.77
N THR A 476 -1.00 3.39 24.11
CA THR A 476 -0.47 2.67 22.91
C THR A 476 -0.18 3.62 21.74
N ALA A 477 -1.00 4.67 21.57
CA ALA A 477 -0.76 5.67 20.55
C ALA A 477 0.54 6.44 20.78
N VAL A 478 0.79 6.85 22.03
CA VAL A 478 2.03 7.52 22.43
C VAL A 478 3.25 6.62 22.25
N GLU A 479 3.18 5.36 22.72
CA GLU A 479 4.29 4.40 22.57
C GLU A 479 4.67 4.18 21.09
N ILE A 480 3.68 3.94 20.23
CA ILE A 480 3.95 3.74 18.79
C ILE A 480 4.54 5.00 18.15
N THR A 481 4.10 6.19 18.58
CA THR A 481 4.66 7.45 18.08
C THR A 481 6.10 7.61 18.55
N ALA A 482 6.40 7.40 19.81
CA ALA A 482 7.75 7.47 20.38
C ALA A 482 8.71 6.46 19.74
N ASP A 483 8.29 5.20 19.63
CA ASP A 483 9.04 4.15 18.94
C ASP A 483 9.34 4.53 17.47
N SER A 484 8.41 5.19 16.80
CA SER A 484 8.59 5.63 15.42
C SER A 484 9.61 6.78 15.33
N VAL A 485 9.63 7.70 16.30
CA VAL A 485 10.60 8.80 16.41
C VAL A 485 12.03 8.24 16.47
N GLU A 486 12.26 7.22 17.31
CA GLU A 486 13.57 6.56 17.41
C GLU A 486 14.04 5.92 16.09
N ARG A 487 13.13 5.60 15.18
CA ARG A 487 13.43 4.94 13.89
C ARG A 487 13.61 5.93 12.73
N ILE A 488 13.38 7.22 12.93
CA ILE A 488 13.57 8.24 11.88
C ILE A 488 15.05 8.39 11.52
N PRO A 489 15.98 8.69 12.47
CA PRO A 489 17.39 8.85 12.14
C PRO A 489 18.07 7.49 11.95
N VAL A 490 19.10 7.48 11.10
CA VAL A 490 20.06 6.38 11.02
C VAL A 490 21.44 7.00 10.84
N GLY A 491 22.27 6.92 11.88
CA GLY A 491 23.57 7.60 11.90
C GLY A 491 23.42 9.12 11.78
N SER A 492 24.38 9.77 11.13
CA SER A 492 24.31 11.19 10.81
C SER A 492 23.42 11.43 9.59
N CYS A 493 22.21 11.92 9.81
CA CYS A 493 21.32 12.39 8.74
C CYS A 493 21.61 13.85 8.43
N GLU A 494 21.64 14.23 7.14
CA GLU A 494 21.63 15.62 6.76
C GLU A 494 20.26 16.24 7.06
N ALA A 495 20.26 17.48 7.56
CA ALA A 495 19.02 18.21 7.72
C ALA A 495 18.46 18.61 6.35
N GLY A 496 17.17 18.40 6.17
CA GLY A 496 16.44 18.79 4.95
C GLY A 496 15.46 19.91 5.22
N VAL A 497 14.64 20.20 4.22
CA VAL A 497 13.58 21.22 4.25
C VAL A 497 12.27 20.63 3.80
N ALA A 498 11.18 20.93 4.53
CA ALA A 498 9.83 20.58 4.12
C ALA A 498 8.96 21.82 3.99
N ALA A 499 8.35 22.00 2.83
CA ALA A 499 7.58 23.19 2.50
C ALA A 499 6.21 22.86 1.90
N GLN A 500 5.20 23.71 2.19
CA GLN A 500 3.93 23.67 1.51
C GLN A 500 4.03 24.42 0.20
N VAL A 501 4.08 23.68 -0.92
CA VAL A 501 4.26 24.24 -2.26
C VAL A 501 3.32 23.55 -3.24
N ASP A 502 2.72 24.32 -4.13
CA ASP A 502 2.08 23.77 -5.33
C ASP A 502 3.17 23.30 -6.29
N ALA A 503 3.19 22.02 -6.62
CA ALA A 503 4.19 21.42 -7.51
C ALA A 503 4.22 22.08 -8.91
N ALA A 504 3.08 22.59 -9.39
CA ALA A 504 2.97 23.36 -10.63
C ALA A 504 3.38 24.84 -10.50
N GLY A 505 3.75 25.28 -9.29
CA GLY A 505 4.21 26.63 -8.98
C GLY A 505 5.69 26.85 -9.33
N SER A 506 6.26 27.93 -8.78
CA SER A 506 7.66 28.31 -9.03
C SER A 506 8.60 27.72 -7.97
N TRP A 507 9.75 27.26 -8.42
CA TRP A 507 10.87 26.76 -7.60
C TRP A 507 12.08 27.70 -7.70
N ASN A 508 11.87 29.00 -7.43
CA ASN A 508 12.80 30.06 -7.80
C ASN A 508 14.20 29.95 -7.17
N ASP A 509 14.27 29.46 -5.92
CA ASP A 509 15.50 29.41 -5.14
C ASP A 509 16.26 28.07 -5.24
N LEU A 510 15.75 27.12 -6.04
CA LEU A 510 16.34 25.80 -6.19
C LEU A 510 16.86 25.59 -7.61
N SER A 511 18.04 24.97 -7.74
CA SER A 511 18.67 24.60 -9.01
C SER A 511 19.69 23.48 -8.81
N GLY A 512 20.06 22.78 -9.89
CA GLY A 512 21.02 21.68 -9.83
C GLY A 512 20.48 20.48 -9.04
N LEU A 513 19.18 20.22 -9.13
CA LEU A 513 18.47 19.24 -8.34
C LEU A 513 18.57 17.82 -8.96
N MET A 514 18.73 16.84 -8.12
CA MET A 514 18.28 15.47 -8.42
C MET A 514 16.81 15.38 -8.04
N VAL A 515 15.98 14.79 -8.90
CA VAL A 515 14.54 14.70 -8.67
C VAL A 515 14.11 13.23 -8.63
N SER A 516 13.42 12.87 -7.56
CA SER A 516 12.82 11.54 -7.39
C SER A 516 11.45 11.71 -6.73
N THR A 517 10.39 11.21 -7.35
CA THR A 517 9.02 11.56 -6.92
C THR A 517 7.98 10.49 -7.23
N ASP A 518 6.98 10.37 -6.32
CA ASP A 518 5.82 9.49 -6.42
C ASP A 518 4.54 10.35 -6.54
N PRO A 519 4.18 10.79 -7.77
CA PRO A 519 3.09 11.74 -7.98
C PRO A 519 1.72 11.11 -7.77
N PRO A 520 0.64 11.91 -7.58
CA PRO A 520 -0.73 11.40 -7.47
C PRO A 520 -1.15 10.57 -8.70
N TYR A 521 -1.84 9.45 -8.45
CA TYR A 521 -2.28 8.52 -9.50
C TYR A 521 -3.67 8.90 -10.02
N TYR A 522 -3.73 9.76 -11.01
CA TYR A 522 -4.93 10.21 -11.70
C TYR A 522 -6.11 10.52 -10.74
N ASP A 523 -7.11 9.62 -10.61
CA ASP A 523 -8.29 9.77 -9.76
C ASP A 523 -8.44 8.65 -8.70
N ASN A 524 -7.34 7.98 -8.35
CA ASN A 524 -7.37 6.77 -7.52
C ASN A 524 -7.55 7.03 -6.02
N ILE A 525 -7.19 8.19 -5.51
CA ILE A 525 -7.25 8.54 -4.08
C ILE A 525 -7.61 10.02 -3.92
N GLY A 526 -8.61 10.31 -3.12
CA GLY A 526 -8.98 11.68 -2.76
C GLY A 526 -8.12 12.22 -1.59
N TYR A 527 -6.81 12.43 -1.83
CA TYR A 527 -5.83 12.76 -0.78
C TYR A 527 -6.26 13.93 0.10
N ALA A 528 -6.60 15.08 -0.50
CA ALA A 528 -6.96 16.28 0.24
C ALA A 528 -8.24 16.07 1.07
N GLY A 529 -9.27 15.45 0.47
CA GLY A 529 -10.54 15.19 1.16
C GLY A 529 -10.37 14.23 2.36
N LEU A 530 -9.63 13.13 2.14
CA LEU A 530 -9.37 12.17 3.21
C LEU A 530 -8.47 12.74 4.31
N SER A 531 -7.51 13.60 3.95
CA SER A 531 -6.62 14.25 4.92
C SER A 531 -7.33 15.28 5.78
N ASP A 532 -8.49 15.79 5.38
CA ASP A 532 -9.30 16.70 6.21
C ASP A 532 -9.64 16.08 7.57
N PHE A 533 -9.84 14.75 7.62
CA PHE A 533 -10.08 14.03 8.86
C PHE A 533 -8.97 14.24 9.90
N TYR A 534 -7.72 14.28 9.50
CA TYR A 534 -6.57 14.53 10.38
C TYR A 534 -6.31 16.02 10.55
N TYR A 535 -6.46 16.77 9.48
CA TYR A 535 -6.20 18.20 9.45
C TYR A 535 -7.03 18.97 10.49
N VAL A 536 -8.31 18.63 10.68
CA VAL A 536 -9.17 19.32 11.65
C VAL A 536 -8.70 19.11 13.09
N TRP A 537 -8.16 17.93 13.41
CA TRP A 537 -7.58 17.64 14.74
C TRP A 537 -6.22 18.30 14.92
N LEU A 538 -5.32 18.24 13.94
CA LEU A 538 -4.03 18.92 13.99
C LEU A 538 -4.20 20.44 14.10
N ARG A 539 -5.10 21.02 13.30
CA ARG A 539 -5.44 22.44 13.39
C ARG A 539 -5.94 22.84 14.76
N ARG A 540 -6.78 21.99 15.40
CA ARG A 540 -7.22 22.21 16.77
C ARG A 540 -6.05 22.17 17.76
N THR A 541 -5.18 21.18 17.63
CA THR A 541 -4.17 20.81 18.63
C THR A 541 -2.92 21.70 18.55
N ILE A 542 -2.41 21.94 17.35
CA ILE A 542 -1.13 22.64 17.10
C ILE A 542 -1.22 23.72 16.03
N GLY A 543 -2.39 24.15 15.64
CA GLY A 543 -2.55 25.20 14.62
C GLY A 543 -1.91 26.53 15.01
N ASP A 544 -1.79 26.81 16.30
CA ASP A 544 -1.07 27.99 16.81
C ASP A 544 0.45 27.91 16.67
N LEU A 545 1.02 26.70 16.58
CA LEU A 545 2.45 26.49 16.39
C LEU A 545 2.87 26.58 14.90
N TYR A 546 1.95 26.24 14.01
CA TYR A 546 2.19 26.20 12.56
C TYR A 546 1.09 26.99 11.81
N PRO A 547 0.93 28.31 12.08
CA PRO A 547 -0.18 29.10 11.54
C PRO A 547 -0.22 29.11 10.01
N ASP A 548 0.94 29.07 9.35
CA ASP A 548 1.02 29.06 7.88
C ASP A 548 0.46 27.78 7.27
N LEU A 549 0.67 26.63 7.92
CA LEU A 549 0.13 25.34 7.47
C LEU A 549 -1.37 25.20 7.73
N PHE A 550 -1.87 25.83 8.82
CA PHE A 550 -3.27 25.69 9.27
C PHE A 550 -4.11 26.93 9.02
N LYS A 551 -3.71 27.79 8.08
CA LYS A 551 -4.43 29.04 7.73
C LYS A 551 -5.79 28.81 7.06
N THR A 552 -5.97 27.68 6.38
CA THR A 552 -7.24 27.31 5.72
C THR A 552 -8.15 26.53 6.68
N ILE A 553 -9.45 26.50 6.40
CA ILE A 553 -10.43 25.75 7.22
C ILE A 553 -10.21 24.24 7.04
N LEU A 554 -9.98 23.79 5.81
CA LEU A 554 -9.70 22.42 5.39
C LEU A 554 -8.46 22.40 4.50
N VAL A 555 -7.97 21.21 4.18
CA VAL A 555 -6.85 21.00 3.25
C VAL A 555 -7.13 21.67 1.89
N PRO A 556 -6.17 22.39 1.28
CA PRO A 556 -6.33 22.94 -0.04
C PRO A 556 -6.63 21.85 -1.09
N LYS A 557 -7.69 22.03 -1.88
CA LYS A 557 -8.14 21.05 -2.87
C LYS A 557 -7.98 21.53 -4.32
N ALA A 558 -8.20 22.82 -4.58
CA ALA A 558 -8.24 23.34 -5.94
C ALA A 558 -6.94 23.11 -6.75
N PRO A 559 -5.71 23.31 -6.18
CA PRO A 559 -4.47 23.07 -6.90
C PRO A 559 -4.03 21.61 -6.93
N GLU A 560 -4.70 20.69 -6.20
CA GLU A 560 -4.32 19.29 -6.17
C GLU A 560 -4.44 18.63 -7.54
N LEU A 561 -3.36 18.06 -8.04
CA LEU A 561 -3.28 17.45 -9.37
C LEU A 561 -3.89 16.05 -9.37
N THR A 562 -5.21 15.98 -9.24
CA THR A 562 -6.00 14.76 -9.40
C THR A 562 -7.14 15.02 -10.38
N ALA A 563 -7.49 14.02 -11.19
CA ALA A 563 -8.55 14.11 -12.18
C ALA A 563 -9.92 13.77 -11.59
N ALA A 564 -10.31 14.43 -10.50
CA ALA A 564 -11.54 14.19 -9.76
C ALA A 564 -12.72 15.00 -10.41
N PRO A 565 -13.66 14.36 -11.13
CA PRO A 565 -14.74 15.08 -11.83
C PRO A 565 -15.64 15.90 -10.90
N GLU A 566 -15.79 15.46 -9.65
CA GLU A 566 -16.62 16.12 -8.63
C GLU A 566 -16.17 17.54 -8.32
N ARG A 567 -14.90 17.87 -8.56
CA ARG A 567 -14.35 19.22 -8.41
C ARG A 567 -14.67 20.13 -9.60
N PHE A 568 -15.15 19.54 -10.68
CA PHE A 568 -15.46 20.20 -11.95
C PHE A 568 -16.94 19.99 -12.36
N ASP A 569 -17.83 19.97 -11.37
CA ASP A 569 -19.27 19.80 -11.56
C ASP A 569 -19.63 18.50 -12.33
N GLY A 570 -18.86 17.44 -12.11
CA GLY A 570 -19.02 16.14 -12.79
C GLY A 570 -18.39 16.08 -14.19
N ASN A 571 -17.71 17.15 -14.65
CA ASN A 571 -17.11 17.22 -15.97
C ASN A 571 -15.75 16.50 -16.03
N LYS A 572 -15.72 15.32 -16.64
CA LYS A 572 -14.53 14.46 -16.76
C LYS A 572 -13.43 15.08 -17.64
N GLU A 573 -13.81 15.78 -18.71
CA GLU A 573 -12.83 16.37 -19.63
C GLU A 573 -12.08 17.53 -18.96
N ARG A 574 -12.77 18.39 -18.21
CA ARG A 574 -12.14 19.47 -17.45
C ARG A 574 -11.23 18.91 -16.34
N ALA A 575 -11.63 17.83 -15.68
CA ALA A 575 -10.81 17.17 -14.68
C ALA A 575 -9.52 16.58 -15.29
N LYS A 576 -9.62 15.94 -16.46
CA LYS A 576 -8.49 15.44 -17.24
C LYS A 576 -7.56 16.56 -17.68
N GLU A 577 -8.10 17.65 -18.22
CA GLU A 577 -7.34 18.81 -18.67
C GLU A 577 -6.55 19.47 -17.51
N HIS A 578 -7.19 19.59 -16.33
CA HIS A 578 -6.54 20.07 -15.13
C HIS A 578 -5.31 19.21 -14.75
N PHE A 579 -5.48 17.90 -14.71
CA PHE A 579 -4.41 16.96 -14.42
C PHE A 579 -3.27 17.07 -15.44
N GLU A 580 -3.59 17.00 -16.72
CA GLU A 580 -2.63 17.03 -17.83
C GLU A 580 -1.84 18.33 -17.90
N SER A 581 -2.54 19.48 -17.89
CA SER A 581 -1.91 20.79 -17.94
C SER A 581 -1.05 21.08 -16.70
N GLY A 582 -1.51 20.62 -15.53
CA GLY A 582 -0.76 20.75 -14.29
C GLY A 582 0.54 19.94 -14.34
N PHE A 583 0.50 18.66 -14.72
CA PHE A 583 1.71 17.83 -14.84
C PHE A 583 2.68 18.32 -15.92
N ARG A 584 2.19 18.85 -17.03
CA ARG A 584 3.06 19.51 -18.04
C ARG A 584 3.85 20.67 -17.43
N LYS A 585 3.20 21.51 -16.60
CA LYS A 585 3.89 22.61 -15.90
C LYS A 585 4.92 22.07 -14.93
N VAL A 586 4.57 21.07 -14.11
CA VAL A 586 5.48 20.42 -13.17
C VAL A 586 6.74 19.91 -13.89
N PHE A 587 6.58 19.06 -14.90
CA PHE A 587 7.73 18.46 -15.60
C PHE A 587 8.54 19.50 -16.37
N ALA A 588 7.91 20.51 -16.98
CA ALA A 588 8.63 21.60 -17.65
C ALA A 588 9.50 22.39 -16.66
N THR A 589 8.98 22.68 -15.47
CA THR A 589 9.74 23.37 -14.42
C THR A 589 10.87 22.50 -13.87
N LEU A 590 10.59 21.23 -13.58
CA LEU A 590 11.62 20.29 -13.09
C LEU A 590 12.76 20.13 -14.09
N ARG A 591 12.45 20.05 -15.41
CA ARG A 591 13.46 19.98 -16.46
C ARG A 591 14.44 21.16 -16.44
N GLN A 592 13.97 22.34 -16.08
CA GLN A 592 14.82 23.54 -15.99
C GLN A 592 15.67 23.57 -14.72
N LYS A 593 15.21 22.95 -13.64
CA LYS A 593 15.81 23.01 -12.30
C LYS A 593 16.74 21.84 -11.99
N MET A 594 16.57 20.72 -12.71
CA MET A 594 17.35 19.51 -12.45
C MET A 594 18.79 19.62 -13.00
N ASP A 595 19.68 18.88 -12.35
CA ASP A 595 21.03 18.61 -12.84
C ASP A 595 20.95 17.47 -13.88
N SER A 596 21.32 17.77 -15.12
CA SER A 596 21.26 16.81 -16.23
C SER A 596 22.21 15.60 -16.08
N ARG A 597 23.14 15.63 -15.12
CA ARG A 597 23.98 14.48 -14.77
C ARG A 597 23.19 13.33 -14.15
N PHE A 598 22.02 13.59 -13.57
CA PHE A 598 21.19 12.61 -12.88
C PHE A 598 19.85 12.44 -13.60
N PRO A 599 19.30 11.20 -13.66
CA PRO A 599 17.97 11.01 -14.20
C PRO A 599 16.90 11.54 -13.23
N LEU A 600 15.79 12.03 -13.75
CA LEU A 600 14.53 12.16 -13.04
C LEU A 600 13.98 10.74 -12.81
N THR A 601 13.61 10.39 -11.59
CA THR A 601 12.90 9.15 -11.31
C THR A 601 11.46 9.42 -10.89
N VAL A 602 10.52 8.79 -11.61
CA VAL A 602 9.07 8.90 -11.36
C VAL A 602 8.53 7.51 -11.02
N TYR A 603 7.87 7.39 -9.87
CA TYR A 603 7.17 6.17 -9.48
C TYR A 603 5.70 6.29 -9.86
N TYR A 604 5.17 5.27 -10.50
CA TYR A 604 3.76 5.29 -10.88
C TYR A 604 3.14 3.91 -10.75
N ALA A 605 2.07 3.80 -9.98
CA ALA A 605 1.27 2.59 -9.87
C ALA A 605 0.04 2.71 -10.76
N PHE A 606 -0.24 1.64 -11.46
CA PHE A 606 -1.39 1.50 -12.33
C PHE A 606 -2.27 0.38 -11.78
N LYS A 607 -3.58 0.58 -11.73
CA LYS A 607 -4.54 -0.43 -11.33
C LYS A 607 -5.43 -0.75 -12.52
N GLN A 608 -5.38 -1.96 -13.02
CA GLN A 608 -6.36 -2.45 -13.98
C GLN A 608 -7.58 -2.94 -13.21
N GLU A 609 -8.74 -2.33 -13.37
CA GLU A 609 -9.99 -2.89 -12.88
C GLU A 609 -10.49 -3.91 -13.88
N ASP A 610 -10.60 -5.17 -13.47
CA ASP A 610 -11.41 -6.13 -14.20
C ASP A 610 -12.87 -5.67 -14.11
N GLU A 611 -13.48 -5.30 -15.21
CA GLU A 611 -14.92 -5.20 -15.33
C GLU A 611 -15.51 -6.57 -14.91
N LYS A 612 -16.24 -6.59 -13.79
CA LYS A 612 -16.91 -7.77 -13.21
C LYS A 612 -16.01 -8.75 -12.43
N ALA A 613 -15.29 -8.28 -11.43
CA ALA A 613 -15.00 -9.15 -10.27
C ALA A 613 -16.27 -9.22 -9.42
N GLY A 614 -16.75 -10.44 -9.22
CA GLY A 614 -18.00 -10.76 -8.55
C GLY A 614 -18.15 -10.05 -7.22
N SER A 615 -19.39 -9.80 -6.88
CA SER A 615 -19.87 -9.33 -5.59
C SER A 615 -19.02 -9.86 -4.43
N ASP A 616 -18.10 -9.03 -3.93
CA ASP A 616 -17.48 -9.28 -2.64
C ASP A 616 -18.57 -9.43 -1.59
N GLU A 617 -18.54 -10.50 -0.82
CA GLU A 617 -19.44 -10.78 0.30
C GLU A 617 -19.38 -9.71 1.42
N ASP A 618 -18.55 -8.69 1.31
CA ASP A 618 -18.57 -7.48 2.14
C ASP A 618 -19.38 -6.38 1.43
N GLY A 619 -20.69 -6.46 1.59
CA GLY A 619 -21.69 -5.59 0.97
C GLY A 619 -21.61 -4.10 1.32
N SER A 620 -20.64 -3.37 0.78
CA SER A 620 -20.56 -1.92 0.83
C SER A 620 -20.28 -1.28 -0.54
N GLY A 621 -20.57 -1.97 -1.64
CA GLY A 621 -20.59 -1.39 -2.97
C GLY A 621 -21.94 -0.72 -3.23
N ASP A 622 -22.01 0.60 -3.14
CA ASP A 622 -23.13 1.37 -3.67
C ASP A 622 -23.03 1.40 -5.21
N GLU A 623 -23.60 0.39 -5.87
CA GLU A 623 -23.82 0.41 -7.31
C GLU A 623 -25.05 1.26 -7.65
N GLU A 624 -24.94 2.57 -7.52
CA GLU A 624 -25.77 3.57 -8.24
C GLU A 624 -24.97 4.84 -8.51
N GLY A 625 -23.68 4.72 -8.76
CA GLY A 625 -22.92 5.67 -9.52
C GLY A 625 -22.59 4.97 -10.83
N SER A 626 -23.21 5.39 -11.93
CA SER A 626 -22.89 5.00 -13.30
C SER A 626 -21.44 4.54 -13.39
N SER A 627 -21.21 3.23 -13.48
CA SER A 627 -19.94 2.65 -13.89
C SER A 627 -19.75 2.92 -15.40
N ASN A 628 -19.56 4.19 -15.74
CA ASN A 628 -18.84 4.51 -16.94
C ASN A 628 -17.38 4.21 -16.59
N GLY A 629 -16.88 3.05 -17.00
CA GLY A 629 -15.50 2.69 -16.87
C GLY A 629 -14.65 3.88 -17.31
N VAL A 630 -13.99 4.52 -16.34
CA VAL A 630 -12.87 5.38 -16.66
C VAL A 630 -11.84 4.43 -17.22
N ASP A 631 -11.60 4.55 -18.52
CA ASP A 631 -10.62 3.74 -19.23
C ASP A 631 -9.29 3.95 -18.50
N LEU A 632 -8.83 2.96 -17.75
CA LEU A 632 -7.65 3.04 -16.85
C LEU A 632 -6.34 3.26 -17.61
N THR A 633 -6.36 3.00 -18.91
CA THR A 633 -5.34 3.43 -19.85
C THR A 633 -5.18 4.95 -19.84
N THR A 634 -6.26 5.69 -19.58
CA THR A 634 -6.29 7.16 -19.65
C THR A 634 -5.33 7.83 -18.63
N GLY A 635 -5.23 7.35 -17.39
CA GLY A 635 -4.36 7.97 -16.38
C GLY A 635 -2.88 7.82 -16.70
N TRP A 636 -2.48 6.64 -17.17
CA TRP A 636 -1.11 6.35 -17.58
C TRP A 636 -0.73 7.11 -18.86
N GLU A 637 -1.60 7.08 -19.87
CA GLU A 637 -1.43 7.85 -21.10
C GLU A 637 -1.22 9.34 -20.80
N THR A 638 -2.07 9.90 -19.93
CA THR A 638 -2.05 11.33 -19.60
C THR A 638 -0.75 11.74 -18.89
N LEU A 639 -0.25 10.91 -17.97
CA LEU A 639 1.04 11.16 -17.30
C LEU A 639 2.20 11.09 -18.30
N LEU A 640 2.22 10.07 -19.16
CA LEU A 640 3.25 9.91 -20.19
C LEU A 640 3.20 11.04 -21.21
N ASP A 641 2.02 11.45 -21.66
CA ASP A 641 1.86 12.61 -22.55
C ASP A 641 2.42 13.89 -21.92
N ALA A 642 2.15 14.12 -20.63
CA ALA A 642 2.70 15.26 -19.91
C ALA A 642 4.23 15.20 -19.80
N LEU A 643 4.78 14.03 -19.47
CA LEU A 643 6.23 13.81 -19.32
C LEU A 643 6.97 13.99 -20.65
N LEU A 644 6.52 13.28 -21.70
CA LEU A 644 7.15 13.28 -23.02
C LEU A 644 6.96 14.62 -23.73
N GLY A 645 5.77 15.24 -23.57
CA GLY A 645 5.46 16.57 -24.09
C GLY A 645 6.30 17.68 -23.45
N SER A 646 6.77 17.49 -22.22
CA SER A 646 7.71 18.39 -21.54
C SER A 646 9.16 18.18 -21.96
N GLY A 647 9.43 17.30 -22.94
CA GLY A 647 10.74 17.07 -23.51
C GLY A 647 11.63 16.13 -22.70
N PHE A 648 11.05 15.19 -21.98
CA PHE A 648 11.78 14.05 -21.41
C PHE A 648 11.78 12.86 -22.36
N GLN A 649 12.79 12.00 -22.19
CA GLN A 649 12.84 10.65 -22.73
C GLN A 649 12.98 9.64 -21.58
N ILE A 650 12.39 8.47 -21.73
CA ILE A 650 12.53 7.37 -20.80
C ILE A 650 13.78 6.59 -21.17
N THR A 651 14.70 6.40 -20.23
CA THR A 651 15.95 5.67 -20.44
C THR A 651 15.91 4.26 -19.88
N ALA A 652 15.14 4.03 -18.81
CA ALA A 652 14.89 2.70 -18.25
C ALA A 652 13.59 2.67 -17.47
N THR A 653 13.07 1.47 -17.22
CA THR A 653 11.89 1.24 -16.42
C THR A 653 12.05 -0.03 -15.59
N TRP A 654 11.60 0.03 -14.34
CA TRP A 654 11.75 -1.04 -13.39
C TRP A 654 10.43 -1.30 -12.66
N PRO A 655 9.85 -2.50 -12.83
CA PRO A 655 8.69 -2.90 -12.05
C PRO A 655 9.15 -3.31 -10.65
N VAL A 656 8.65 -2.61 -9.63
CA VAL A 656 8.96 -2.88 -8.23
C VAL A 656 7.70 -3.29 -7.51
N ARG A 657 7.75 -4.41 -6.79
CA ARG A 657 6.60 -4.95 -6.06
C ARG A 657 6.18 -4.02 -4.92
N CYS A 658 4.90 -3.69 -4.87
CA CYS A 658 4.33 -2.79 -3.87
C CYS A 658 3.34 -3.45 -2.91
N SER A 659 2.93 -4.68 -3.15
CA SER A 659 1.94 -5.35 -2.31
C SER A 659 2.46 -6.66 -1.73
N PHE A 660 1.88 -7.01 -0.59
CA PHE A 660 2.19 -8.22 0.15
C PHE A 660 1.51 -9.44 -0.48
N LYS A 661 2.15 -10.63 -0.48
CA LYS A 661 1.64 -11.90 -1.03
C LYS A 661 0.23 -12.30 -0.49
N TRP A 662 -0.15 -11.82 0.70
CA TRP A 662 -1.36 -12.21 1.43
C TRP A 662 -2.36 -11.05 1.59
N ARG A 663 -2.38 -10.08 0.68
CA ARG A 663 -3.38 -9.01 0.75
C ARG A 663 -4.78 -9.61 0.56
N MET A 664 -5.66 -9.50 1.58
CA MET A 664 -7.01 -10.09 1.56
C MET A 664 -7.86 -9.64 0.35
N VAL A 665 -7.59 -8.45 -0.19
CA VAL A 665 -8.24 -7.93 -1.42
C VAL A 665 -7.67 -8.56 -2.70
N ALA A 666 -6.47 -9.15 -2.65
CA ALA A 666 -5.81 -9.78 -3.80
C ALA A 666 -5.95 -11.30 -3.83
N MET A 667 -6.49 -11.92 -2.76
CA MET A 667 -6.78 -13.35 -2.76
C MET A 667 -8.00 -13.60 -3.66
N GLY A 668 -7.74 -14.13 -4.86
CA GLY A 668 -8.78 -14.44 -5.85
C GLY A 668 -9.01 -13.37 -6.93
N THR A 669 -8.17 -12.33 -7.00
CA THR A 669 -8.22 -11.31 -8.06
C THR A 669 -6.85 -11.12 -8.72
N ASN A 670 -6.83 -10.84 -10.02
CA ASN A 670 -5.64 -10.45 -10.78
C ASN A 670 -5.26 -8.97 -10.52
N ALA A 671 -5.26 -8.52 -9.26
CA ALA A 671 -4.89 -7.15 -8.94
C ALA A 671 -3.39 -6.93 -9.11
N LEU A 672 -3.01 -5.84 -9.79
CA LEU A 672 -1.61 -5.43 -9.96
C LEU A 672 -0.90 -5.26 -8.63
N ALA A 673 0.31 -5.82 -8.56
CA ALA A 673 1.12 -5.87 -7.36
C ALA A 673 2.36 -4.96 -7.42
N SER A 674 2.58 -4.22 -8.52
CA SER A 674 3.83 -3.50 -8.79
C SER A 674 3.65 -2.02 -9.09
N TYR A 675 4.64 -1.19 -8.72
CA TYR A 675 4.87 0.14 -9.32
C TYR A 675 5.81 0.00 -10.51
N ILE A 676 5.76 0.95 -11.42
CA ILE A 676 6.81 1.15 -12.41
C ILE A 676 7.64 2.36 -11.96
N VAL A 677 8.96 2.18 -11.88
CA VAL A 677 9.92 3.26 -11.72
C VAL A 677 10.41 3.65 -13.10
N LEU A 678 10.14 4.88 -13.53
CA LEU A 678 10.63 5.46 -14.77
C LEU A 678 11.93 6.23 -14.49
N ALA A 679 13.02 5.87 -15.12
CA ALA A 679 14.22 6.70 -15.21
C ALA A 679 14.13 7.55 -16.48
N CYS A 680 14.22 8.87 -16.34
CA CYS A 680 13.99 9.80 -17.44
C CYS A 680 15.12 10.82 -17.55
N ARG A 681 15.48 11.18 -18.78
CA ARG A 681 16.45 12.23 -19.08
C ARG A 681 15.81 13.34 -19.92
N PRO A 682 16.30 14.56 -19.85
CA PRO A 682 15.97 15.55 -20.87
C PRO A 682 16.31 15.01 -22.26
N ARG A 683 15.33 15.00 -23.17
CA ARG A 683 15.54 14.60 -24.55
C ARG A 683 16.35 15.67 -25.25
N ALA A 684 17.30 15.26 -26.11
CA ALA A 684 18.09 16.17 -26.92
C ALA A 684 17.21 17.04 -27.83
N ALA A 685 17.58 18.32 -27.99
CA ALA A 685 16.80 19.25 -28.80
C ALA A 685 16.77 18.87 -30.30
N ASP A 686 17.81 18.16 -30.75
CA ASP A 686 18.00 17.62 -32.10
C ASP A 686 17.57 16.16 -32.27
N ALA A 687 16.75 15.64 -31.34
CA ALA A 687 16.28 14.27 -31.40
C ALA A 687 15.60 13.97 -32.76
N PRO A 688 15.89 12.82 -33.40
CA PRO A 688 15.38 12.50 -34.73
C PRO A 688 13.85 12.29 -34.72
N GLN A 689 13.27 12.38 -35.91
CA GLN A 689 11.92 11.91 -36.17
C GLN A 689 12.01 10.56 -36.86
N CYS A 690 11.02 9.68 -36.67
CA CYS A 690 10.93 8.43 -37.37
C CYS A 690 9.50 8.16 -37.86
N SER A 691 9.37 7.27 -38.85
CA SER A 691 8.08 6.74 -39.31
C SER A 691 7.57 5.66 -38.34
N ARG A 692 6.25 5.39 -38.41
CA ARG A 692 5.64 4.24 -37.71
C ARG A 692 6.35 2.92 -38.01
N ARG A 693 6.80 2.72 -39.25
CA ARG A 693 7.50 1.49 -39.67
C ARG A 693 8.88 1.35 -38.98
N GLU A 694 9.64 2.42 -38.94
CA GLU A 694 10.95 2.44 -38.25
C GLU A 694 10.77 2.21 -36.74
N PHE A 695 9.79 2.85 -36.14
CA PHE A 695 9.45 2.63 -34.71
C PHE A 695 9.14 1.16 -34.42
N LEU A 696 8.29 0.51 -35.24
CA LEU A 696 7.97 -0.92 -35.10
C LEU A 696 9.18 -1.83 -35.27
N ASN A 697 10.08 -1.49 -36.19
CA ASN A 697 11.30 -2.28 -36.39
C ASN A 697 12.25 -2.21 -35.18
N GLU A 698 12.44 -1.00 -34.63
CA GLU A 698 13.26 -0.83 -33.43
C GLU A 698 12.59 -1.48 -32.19
N LEU A 699 11.27 -1.41 -32.10
CA LEU A 699 10.52 -2.06 -31.03
C LEU A 699 10.69 -3.59 -31.06
N LYS A 700 10.56 -4.21 -32.24
CA LYS A 700 10.78 -5.66 -32.45
C LYS A 700 12.21 -6.10 -32.17
N LYS A 701 13.19 -5.21 -32.29
CA LYS A 701 14.60 -5.49 -32.00
C LYS A 701 14.88 -5.42 -30.49
N ASP A 702 14.34 -4.38 -29.78
CA ASP A 702 14.69 -4.10 -28.40
C ASP A 702 13.82 -4.84 -27.38
N LEU A 703 12.52 -5.05 -27.70
CA LEU A 703 11.55 -5.61 -26.76
C LEU A 703 11.84 -7.07 -26.34
N PRO A 704 12.30 -8.00 -27.21
CA PRO A 704 12.59 -9.38 -26.82
C PRO A 704 13.64 -9.48 -25.69
N ALA A 705 14.76 -8.73 -25.83
CA ALA A 705 15.81 -8.71 -24.81
C ALA A 705 15.32 -8.12 -23.48
N ALA A 706 14.55 -7.03 -23.55
CA ALA A 706 13.95 -6.41 -22.37
C ALA A 706 12.94 -7.36 -21.68
N LEU A 707 12.12 -8.07 -22.45
CA LEU A 707 11.15 -9.04 -21.93
C LEU A 707 11.86 -10.19 -21.20
N LYS A 708 12.91 -10.74 -21.78
CA LYS A 708 13.71 -11.79 -21.15
C LYS A 708 14.31 -11.32 -19.81
N HIS A 709 14.79 -10.10 -19.76
CA HIS A 709 15.28 -9.47 -18.53
C HIS A 709 14.18 -9.35 -17.45
N LEU A 710 12.97 -8.94 -17.86
CA LEU A 710 11.83 -8.83 -16.96
C LEU A 710 11.40 -10.18 -16.39
N GLN A 711 11.35 -11.22 -17.22
CA GLN A 711 11.05 -12.59 -16.82
C GLN A 711 12.11 -13.14 -15.87
N GLN A 712 13.39 -12.92 -16.14
CA GLN A 712 14.50 -13.28 -15.25
C GLN A 712 14.45 -12.54 -13.91
N GLY A 713 13.97 -11.30 -13.89
CA GLY A 713 13.72 -10.52 -12.68
C GLY A 713 12.50 -10.97 -11.87
N ASN A 714 11.87 -12.11 -12.19
CA ASN A 714 10.71 -12.68 -11.50
C ASN A 714 9.52 -11.71 -11.36
N ILE A 715 9.26 -10.93 -12.42
CA ILE A 715 8.07 -10.11 -12.52
C ILE A 715 6.83 -11.01 -12.52
N ALA A 716 5.80 -10.65 -11.79
CA ALA A 716 4.56 -11.41 -11.81
C ALA A 716 3.96 -11.43 -13.23
N PRO A 717 3.45 -12.57 -13.74
CA PRO A 717 2.81 -12.63 -15.05
C PRO A 717 1.72 -11.58 -15.26
N VAL A 718 0.92 -11.30 -14.24
CA VAL A 718 -0.09 -10.25 -14.25
C VAL A 718 0.49 -8.84 -14.46
N ASP A 719 1.73 -8.59 -14.04
CA ASP A 719 2.40 -7.30 -14.18
C ASP A 719 3.26 -7.21 -15.46
N LEU A 720 3.44 -8.32 -16.19
CA LEU A 720 4.37 -8.39 -17.32
C LEU A 720 4.03 -7.44 -18.46
N ALA A 721 2.76 -7.36 -18.83
CA ALA A 721 2.28 -6.46 -19.89
C ALA A 721 2.61 -5.00 -19.55
N GLN A 722 2.38 -4.60 -18.30
CA GLN A 722 2.72 -3.27 -17.82
C GLN A 722 4.22 -3.02 -17.72
N ALA A 723 4.97 -4.00 -17.24
CA ALA A 723 6.42 -3.91 -17.17
C ALA A 723 7.04 -3.74 -18.58
N ALA A 724 6.47 -4.41 -19.58
CA ALA A 724 6.91 -4.32 -20.97
C ALA A 724 6.58 -2.98 -21.66
N ILE A 725 5.58 -2.25 -21.15
CA ILE A 725 5.27 -0.90 -21.63
C ILE A 725 6.50 0.01 -21.49
N GLY A 726 7.24 -0.11 -20.42
CA GLY A 726 8.39 0.73 -20.17
C GLY A 726 9.48 0.66 -21.24
N PRO A 727 10.05 -0.51 -21.53
CA PRO A 727 11.01 -0.67 -22.63
C PRO A 727 10.45 -0.18 -23.97
N GLY A 728 9.17 -0.45 -24.26
CA GLY A 728 8.52 0.02 -25.47
C GLY A 728 8.44 1.55 -25.54
N MET A 729 8.07 2.19 -24.43
CA MET A 729 8.02 3.66 -24.33
C MET A 729 9.43 4.28 -24.33
N ALA A 730 10.45 3.56 -23.85
CA ALA A 730 11.83 4.00 -24.00
C ALA A 730 12.23 4.10 -25.48
N VAL A 731 11.82 3.15 -26.32
CA VAL A 731 12.01 3.23 -27.77
C VAL A 731 11.24 4.41 -28.36
N PHE A 732 9.95 4.56 -28.02
CA PHE A 732 9.09 5.65 -28.52
C PHE A 732 9.65 7.03 -28.18
N SER A 733 10.11 7.22 -26.94
CA SER A 733 10.54 8.53 -26.42
C SER A 733 11.91 8.99 -26.90
N ARG A 734 12.71 8.14 -27.56
CA ARG A 734 13.99 8.50 -28.22
C ARG A 734 13.78 9.51 -29.33
N TYR A 735 12.60 9.49 -29.97
CA TYR A 735 12.25 10.33 -31.09
C TYR A 735 11.54 11.59 -30.66
N ALA A 736 11.84 12.70 -31.34
CA ALA A 736 11.10 13.95 -31.16
C ALA A 736 9.65 13.80 -31.59
N LYS A 737 9.41 12.98 -32.64
CA LYS A 737 8.11 12.68 -33.20
C LYS A 737 8.15 11.35 -33.95
N VAL A 738 7.19 10.47 -33.69
CA VAL A 738 6.88 9.33 -34.53
C VAL A 738 5.74 9.72 -35.47
N VAL A 739 5.92 9.58 -36.78
CA VAL A 739 5.00 10.05 -37.81
C VAL A 739 4.16 8.88 -38.32
N GLU A 740 2.82 9.02 -38.23
CA GLU A 740 1.86 8.08 -38.80
C GLU A 740 1.79 8.21 -40.32
N SER A 741 1.22 7.22 -41.01
CA SER A 741 0.98 7.28 -42.46
C SER A 741 0.13 8.46 -42.91
N SER A 742 -0.68 9.02 -42.03
CA SER A 742 -1.46 10.26 -42.25
C SER A 742 -0.62 11.54 -42.17
N GLY A 743 0.68 11.48 -41.80
CA GLY A 743 1.51 12.64 -41.55
C GLY A 743 1.39 13.26 -40.15
N ASN A 744 0.43 12.79 -39.35
CA ASN A 744 0.22 13.24 -37.97
C ASN A 744 1.25 12.62 -37.00
N ALA A 745 1.43 13.23 -35.82
CA ALA A 745 2.20 12.62 -34.76
C ALA A 745 1.42 11.43 -34.17
N MET A 746 2.11 10.34 -33.94
CA MET A 746 1.58 9.20 -33.20
C MET A 746 1.28 9.60 -31.77
N THR A 747 0.09 9.26 -31.27
CA THR A 747 -0.29 9.49 -29.87
C THR A 747 0.33 8.44 -28.95
N VAL A 748 0.48 8.76 -27.66
CA VAL A 748 0.93 7.77 -26.65
C VAL A 748 -0.02 6.57 -26.62
N ARG A 749 -1.31 6.76 -26.74
CA ARG A 749 -2.31 5.67 -26.86
C ARG A 749 -1.99 4.71 -28.00
N THR A 750 -1.71 5.23 -29.19
CA THR A 750 -1.35 4.38 -30.35
C THR A 750 -0.04 3.66 -30.13
N ALA A 751 0.96 4.33 -29.55
CA ALA A 751 2.23 3.71 -29.20
C ALA A 751 2.06 2.55 -28.20
N LEU A 752 1.28 2.74 -27.15
CA LEU A 752 0.95 1.72 -26.16
C LEU A 752 0.23 0.50 -26.78
N ALA A 753 -0.72 0.74 -27.69
CA ALA A 753 -1.40 -0.34 -28.41
C ALA A 753 -0.43 -1.15 -29.27
N LEU A 754 0.50 -0.49 -29.96
CA LEU A 754 1.54 -1.16 -30.77
C LEU A 754 2.55 -1.93 -29.91
N ILE A 755 2.93 -1.38 -28.74
CA ILE A 755 3.81 -2.06 -27.79
C ILE A 755 3.15 -3.36 -27.30
N ASN A 756 1.87 -3.30 -26.89
CA ASN A 756 1.13 -4.48 -26.44
C ASN A 756 0.98 -5.53 -27.56
N GLN A 757 0.69 -5.07 -28.78
CA GLN A 757 0.65 -5.97 -29.94
C GLN A 757 1.99 -6.65 -30.19
N THR A 758 3.09 -5.90 -30.16
CA THR A 758 4.44 -6.44 -30.35
C THR A 758 4.83 -7.38 -29.22
N LEU A 759 4.41 -7.07 -27.96
CA LEU A 759 4.59 -7.98 -26.83
C LEU A 759 3.91 -9.34 -27.08
N ASP A 760 2.67 -9.31 -27.56
CA ASP A 760 1.92 -10.54 -27.90
C ASP A 760 2.64 -11.34 -29.01
N GLU A 761 3.18 -10.66 -30.01
CA GLU A 761 3.98 -11.31 -31.10
C GLU A 761 5.25 -11.94 -30.54
N VAL A 762 6.01 -11.23 -29.69
CA VAL A 762 7.27 -11.74 -29.09
C VAL A 762 6.99 -12.94 -28.17
N LEU A 763 5.96 -12.90 -27.35
CA LEU A 763 5.57 -14.04 -26.50
C LEU A 763 5.13 -15.26 -27.33
N ALA A 764 4.46 -15.04 -28.47
CA ALA A 764 4.10 -16.13 -29.39
C ALA A 764 5.31 -16.72 -30.12
N GLU A 765 6.35 -15.93 -30.40
CA GLU A 765 7.61 -16.42 -30.99
C GLU A 765 8.39 -17.32 -30.02
N GLN A 766 8.34 -17.04 -28.71
CA GLN A 766 8.93 -17.90 -27.67
C GLN A 766 8.30 -19.31 -27.63
N ASP A 767 7.07 -19.49 -28.14
CA ASP A 767 6.43 -20.82 -28.20
C ASP A 767 7.27 -21.82 -28.99
N ALA A 768 8.14 -21.37 -29.86
CA ALA A 768 9.04 -22.25 -30.69
C ALA A 768 10.15 -22.90 -29.83
N GLU A 769 10.48 -22.36 -28.68
CA GLU A 769 11.51 -22.89 -27.77
C GLU A 769 11.02 -24.11 -26.96
N PHE A 770 9.69 -24.29 -26.83
CA PHE A 770 9.11 -25.45 -26.14
C PHE A 770 9.16 -26.73 -26.95
N ASP A 771 9.15 -27.87 -26.27
CA ASP A 771 9.05 -29.19 -26.91
C ASP A 771 7.73 -29.33 -27.69
N ALA A 772 7.69 -30.30 -28.62
CA ALA A 772 6.56 -30.50 -29.53
C ALA A 772 5.24 -30.78 -28.81
N ASP A 773 5.30 -31.56 -27.73
CA ASP A 773 4.14 -31.92 -26.91
C ASP A 773 3.61 -30.75 -26.12
N THR A 774 4.49 -29.93 -25.54
CA THR A 774 4.14 -28.68 -24.88
C THR A 774 3.51 -27.67 -25.84
N ARG A 775 4.05 -27.53 -27.05
CA ARG A 775 3.46 -26.67 -28.10
C ARG A 775 2.08 -27.17 -28.55
N TRP A 776 1.86 -28.48 -28.58
CA TRP A 776 0.53 -29.04 -28.80
C TRP A 776 -0.42 -28.67 -27.63
N ALA A 777 0.02 -28.93 -26.40
CA ALA A 777 -0.79 -28.68 -25.21
C ALA A 777 -1.18 -27.18 -25.08
N LEU A 778 -0.25 -26.26 -25.35
CA LEU A 778 -0.50 -24.84 -25.38
C LEU A 778 -1.55 -24.43 -26.44
N ALA A 779 -1.43 -24.98 -27.66
CA ALA A 779 -2.40 -24.70 -28.73
C ALA A 779 -3.77 -25.29 -28.43
N TRP A 780 -3.83 -26.48 -27.82
CA TRP A 780 -5.07 -27.07 -27.37
C TRP A 780 -5.71 -26.29 -26.26
N PHE A 781 -4.91 -25.87 -25.27
CA PHE A 781 -5.34 -25.04 -24.16
C PHE A 781 -5.93 -23.69 -24.63
N ASP A 782 -5.30 -23.04 -25.61
CA ASP A 782 -5.84 -21.81 -26.18
C ASP A 782 -7.21 -21.99 -26.85
N GLN A 783 -7.48 -23.18 -27.43
CA GLN A 783 -8.75 -23.46 -28.10
C GLN A 783 -9.85 -23.98 -27.16
N HIS A 784 -9.49 -24.89 -26.25
CA HIS A 784 -10.44 -25.70 -25.49
C HIS A 784 -10.31 -25.50 -23.97
N GLY A 785 -9.24 -24.86 -23.47
CA GLY A 785 -8.92 -24.85 -22.05
C GLY A 785 -8.72 -26.26 -21.48
N MET A 786 -9.34 -26.55 -20.38
CA MET A 786 -9.37 -27.88 -19.74
C MET A 786 -10.60 -28.71 -20.14
N GLU A 787 -11.40 -28.26 -21.12
CA GLU A 787 -12.62 -28.94 -21.57
C GLU A 787 -12.30 -29.97 -22.68
N GLU A 788 -13.27 -30.85 -22.94
CA GLU A 788 -13.16 -31.90 -23.96
C GLU A 788 -13.31 -31.36 -25.37
N GLY A 789 -12.47 -31.82 -26.31
CA GLY A 789 -12.61 -31.59 -27.72
C GLY A 789 -12.60 -32.88 -28.54
N GLU A 790 -12.90 -32.80 -29.81
CA GLU A 790 -12.97 -33.97 -30.73
C GLU A 790 -11.60 -34.57 -31.02
N PHE A 791 -11.49 -35.89 -31.01
CA PHE A 791 -10.25 -36.63 -31.30
C PHE A 791 -9.66 -36.28 -32.66
N GLY A 792 -10.47 -36.08 -33.70
CA GLY A 792 -10.03 -35.70 -35.02
C GLY A 792 -9.34 -34.34 -35.08
N VAL A 793 -9.81 -33.37 -34.25
CA VAL A 793 -9.17 -32.06 -34.10
C VAL A 793 -7.82 -32.22 -33.40
N ALA A 794 -7.75 -33.03 -32.34
CA ALA A 794 -6.54 -33.34 -31.61
C ALA A 794 -5.49 -34.02 -32.50
N GLU A 795 -5.88 -34.96 -33.33
CA GLU A 795 -5.00 -35.64 -34.27
C GLU A 795 -4.46 -34.69 -35.36
N THR A 796 -5.32 -33.83 -35.90
CA THR A 796 -4.91 -32.82 -36.89
C THR A 796 -3.88 -31.85 -36.28
N LEU A 797 -4.13 -31.38 -35.08
CA LEU A 797 -3.20 -30.51 -34.34
C LEU A 797 -1.89 -31.23 -34.03
N SER A 798 -1.95 -32.55 -33.68
CA SER A 798 -0.75 -33.35 -33.40
C SER A 798 0.18 -33.44 -34.62
N ARG A 799 -0.38 -33.66 -35.79
CA ARG A 799 0.38 -33.64 -37.06
C ARG A 799 1.04 -32.28 -37.33
N ALA A 800 0.26 -31.19 -37.08
CA ALA A 800 0.76 -29.82 -37.25
C ALA A 800 1.89 -29.44 -36.26
N LYS A 801 1.91 -30.05 -35.09
CA LYS A 801 2.93 -29.80 -34.03
C LYS A 801 4.03 -30.87 -33.97
N ASN A 802 4.02 -31.83 -34.93
CA ASN A 802 4.99 -32.91 -35.03
C ASN A 802 5.01 -33.85 -33.80
N THR A 803 3.82 -34.21 -33.32
CA THR A 803 3.59 -35.16 -32.22
C THR A 803 2.43 -36.10 -32.57
N ALA A 804 1.99 -36.95 -31.65
CA ALA A 804 0.86 -37.87 -31.79
C ALA A 804 0.03 -37.93 -30.51
N VAL A 805 -1.30 -38.07 -30.65
CA VAL A 805 -2.21 -38.12 -29.50
C VAL A 805 -1.83 -39.25 -28.51
N ASN A 806 -1.46 -40.43 -29.03
CA ASN A 806 -1.00 -41.53 -28.17
C ASN A 806 0.26 -41.18 -27.37
N GLY A 807 1.18 -40.40 -27.97
CA GLY A 807 2.37 -39.91 -27.30
C GLY A 807 2.03 -38.92 -26.17
N LEU A 808 1.05 -38.05 -26.39
CA LEU A 808 0.58 -37.10 -25.40
C LEU A 808 -0.14 -37.79 -24.22
N VAL A 809 -0.85 -38.91 -24.47
CA VAL A 809 -1.40 -39.75 -23.43
C VAL A 809 -0.28 -40.43 -22.61
N GLN A 810 0.78 -40.90 -23.26
CA GLN A 810 1.94 -41.50 -22.59
C GLN A 810 2.73 -40.48 -21.74
N ALA A 811 2.78 -39.23 -22.23
CA ALA A 811 3.40 -38.12 -21.49
C ALA A 811 2.50 -37.51 -20.38
N GLY A 812 1.36 -38.14 -20.05
CA GLY A 812 0.49 -37.60 -18.97
C GLY A 812 -0.19 -36.27 -19.28
N ILE A 813 -0.12 -35.75 -20.51
CA ILE A 813 -0.66 -34.44 -20.90
C ILE A 813 -2.17 -34.48 -21.12
N VAL A 814 -2.65 -35.56 -21.80
CA VAL A 814 -4.05 -35.70 -22.19
C VAL A 814 -4.67 -37.00 -21.77
N THR A 815 -5.98 -37.00 -21.60
CA THR A 815 -6.82 -38.23 -21.59
C THR A 815 -7.59 -38.30 -22.90
N ALA A 816 -7.61 -39.48 -23.53
CA ALA A 816 -8.36 -39.76 -24.75
C ALA A 816 -9.34 -40.89 -24.51
N ARG A 817 -10.64 -40.62 -24.56
CA ARG A 817 -11.71 -41.63 -24.32
C ARG A 817 -12.92 -41.33 -25.21
N SER A 818 -13.55 -42.37 -25.75
CA SER A 818 -14.82 -42.27 -26.49
C SER A 818 -14.80 -41.23 -27.64
N GLY A 819 -13.69 -41.10 -28.36
CA GLY A 819 -13.56 -40.16 -29.47
C GLY A 819 -13.34 -38.70 -29.07
N LYS A 820 -13.07 -38.44 -27.77
CA LYS A 820 -12.77 -37.12 -27.22
C LYS A 820 -11.40 -37.09 -26.58
N VAL A 821 -10.80 -35.90 -26.54
CA VAL A 821 -9.51 -35.61 -25.90
C VAL A 821 -9.65 -34.39 -25.03
N ARG A 822 -9.02 -34.40 -23.85
CA ARG A 822 -8.86 -33.24 -22.99
C ARG A 822 -7.50 -33.26 -22.28
N LEU A 823 -7.06 -32.10 -21.85
CA LEU A 823 -5.89 -32.00 -20.96
C LEU A 823 -6.18 -32.63 -19.60
N VAL A 824 -5.17 -33.22 -18.98
CA VAL A 824 -5.24 -33.79 -17.62
C VAL A 824 -5.33 -32.64 -16.64
N LYS A 825 -6.33 -32.67 -15.75
CA LYS A 825 -6.50 -31.67 -14.71
C LYS A 825 -5.50 -31.89 -13.57
N ARG A 826 -5.14 -30.81 -12.85
CA ARG A 826 -4.11 -30.87 -11.78
C ARG A 826 -4.49 -31.82 -10.65
N ASP A 827 -5.78 -31.93 -10.32
CA ASP A 827 -6.31 -32.85 -9.29
C ASP A 827 -6.31 -34.32 -9.74
N GLU A 828 -6.07 -34.58 -11.04
CA GLU A 828 -5.95 -35.92 -11.62
C GLU A 828 -4.48 -36.35 -11.84
N LEU A 829 -3.52 -35.47 -11.52
CA LEU A 829 -2.10 -35.78 -11.69
C LEU A 829 -1.64 -36.84 -10.67
N PRO A 830 -0.76 -37.81 -11.07
CA PRO A 830 -0.27 -38.83 -10.15
C PRO A 830 0.54 -38.19 -9.00
N ALA A 831 0.19 -38.57 -7.76
CA ALA A 831 0.87 -38.03 -6.57
C ALA A 831 2.32 -38.53 -6.39
N ASP A 832 2.64 -39.65 -7.00
CA ASP A 832 3.94 -40.34 -6.95
C ASP A 832 4.80 -40.08 -8.19
N TRP A 833 4.44 -39.08 -9.03
CA TRP A 833 5.22 -38.73 -10.20
C TRP A 833 6.63 -38.26 -9.83
N ASP A 834 7.62 -38.85 -10.52
CA ASP A 834 9.03 -38.51 -10.38
C ASP A 834 9.66 -38.21 -11.73
N PRO A 835 10.11 -36.94 -11.98
CA PRO A 835 10.67 -36.54 -13.27
C PRO A 835 11.94 -37.32 -13.66
N SER A 836 12.68 -37.91 -12.71
CA SER A 836 13.89 -38.68 -12.96
C SER A 836 13.58 -40.05 -13.57
N SER A 837 12.38 -40.56 -13.39
CA SER A 837 11.91 -41.84 -13.94
C SER A 837 11.04 -41.66 -15.17
N ASP A 838 10.65 -40.44 -15.49
CA ASP A 838 9.82 -40.15 -16.64
C ASP A 838 10.59 -40.30 -17.96
N LYS A 839 10.05 -41.11 -18.87
CA LYS A 839 10.65 -41.38 -20.17
C LYS A 839 10.33 -40.34 -21.24
N ARG A 840 9.36 -39.46 -20.99
CA ARG A 840 8.87 -38.44 -21.90
C ARG A 840 8.53 -37.13 -21.20
N LEU A 841 9.46 -36.70 -20.38
CA LEU A 841 9.32 -35.47 -19.62
C LEU A 841 9.06 -34.26 -20.55
N THR A 842 8.00 -33.52 -20.31
CA THR A 842 7.61 -32.33 -21.06
C THR A 842 7.56 -31.09 -20.13
N VAL A 843 7.72 -29.91 -20.71
CA VAL A 843 7.64 -28.64 -20.00
C VAL A 843 6.20 -28.41 -19.48
N TRP A 844 5.19 -28.82 -20.25
CA TRP A 844 3.79 -28.75 -19.82
C TRP A 844 3.55 -29.52 -18.53
N GLU A 845 3.92 -30.79 -18.52
CA GLU A 845 3.74 -31.67 -17.37
C GLU A 845 4.50 -31.16 -16.14
N ALA A 846 5.79 -30.79 -16.34
CA ALA A 846 6.59 -30.17 -15.28
C ALA A 846 5.91 -28.94 -14.65
N THR A 847 5.31 -28.09 -15.50
CA THR A 847 4.60 -26.87 -15.04
C THR A 847 3.37 -27.22 -14.20
N GLN A 848 2.54 -28.17 -14.68
CA GLN A 848 1.32 -28.56 -13.96
C GLN A 848 1.64 -29.26 -12.62
N HIS A 849 2.67 -30.12 -12.60
CA HIS A 849 3.12 -30.75 -11.35
C HIS A 849 3.76 -29.77 -10.37
N LEU A 850 4.51 -28.77 -10.83
CA LEU A 850 5.03 -27.71 -9.94
C LEU A 850 3.91 -26.89 -9.29
N ILE A 851 2.87 -26.55 -10.05
CA ILE A 851 1.69 -25.85 -9.50
C ILE A 851 0.96 -26.75 -8.51
N HIS A 852 0.72 -28.02 -8.87
CA HIS A 852 0.08 -28.98 -7.98
C HIS A 852 0.86 -29.18 -6.67
N ALA A 853 2.19 -29.31 -6.74
CA ALA A 853 3.05 -29.43 -5.56
C ALA A 853 3.02 -28.14 -4.71
N LEU A 854 2.96 -26.98 -5.33
CA LEU A 854 2.84 -25.71 -4.63
C LEU A 854 1.52 -25.60 -3.87
N ASP A 855 0.42 -26.01 -4.48
CA ASP A 855 -0.91 -25.97 -3.89
C ASP A 855 -1.08 -26.99 -2.74
N GLN A 856 -0.55 -28.21 -2.88
CA GLN A 856 -0.73 -29.27 -1.90
C GLN A 856 0.32 -29.26 -0.78
N ASN A 857 1.59 -28.99 -1.11
CA ASN A 857 2.73 -29.16 -0.21
C ASN A 857 3.47 -27.85 0.07
N GLY A 858 2.96 -26.72 -0.45
CA GLY A 858 3.55 -25.40 -0.30
C GLY A 858 4.90 -25.23 -1.00
N GLU A 859 5.59 -24.14 -0.70
CA GLU A 859 6.88 -23.79 -1.34
C GLU A 859 7.96 -24.86 -1.13
N SER A 860 7.97 -25.57 0.00
CA SER A 860 8.97 -26.62 0.26
C SER A 860 8.80 -27.82 -0.68
N GLY A 861 7.55 -28.30 -0.87
CA GLY A 861 7.27 -29.44 -1.76
C GLY A 861 7.54 -29.11 -3.22
N ALA A 862 7.17 -27.91 -3.67
CA ALA A 862 7.46 -27.45 -5.01
C ALA A 862 8.97 -27.25 -5.25
N ALA A 863 9.73 -26.80 -4.24
CA ALA A 863 11.20 -26.65 -4.32
C ALA A 863 11.91 -28.01 -4.45
N ASP A 864 11.43 -29.04 -3.74
CA ASP A 864 11.97 -30.39 -3.86
C ASP A 864 11.73 -30.96 -5.25
N LEU A 865 10.56 -30.69 -5.83
CA LEU A 865 10.27 -31.07 -7.21
C LEU A 865 11.12 -30.28 -8.22
N LEU A 866 11.27 -28.98 -8.04
CA LEU A 866 12.12 -28.14 -8.88
C LEU A 866 13.58 -28.62 -8.91
N ARG A 867 14.10 -29.05 -7.76
CA ARG A 867 15.44 -29.62 -7.66
C ARG A 867 15.57 -30.91 -8.49
N LYS A 868 14.57 -31.78 -8.51
CA LYS A 868 14.55 -33.01 -9.30
C LYS A 868 14.45 -32.73 -10.80
N LEU A 869 13.67 -31.74 -11.20
CA LEU A 869 13.51 -31.31 -12.59
C LEU A 869 14.80 -30.72 -13.19
N GLY A 870 15.63 -30.09 -12.35
CA GLY A 870 16.83 -29.40 -12.78
C GLY A 870 16.56 -27.99 -13.34
N GLY A 871 17.63 -27.17 -13.38
CA GLY A 871 17.50 -25.75 -13.71
C GLY A 871 16.88 -25.47 -15.09
N ALA A 872 17.29 -26.19 -16.14
CA ALA A 872 16.81 -25.92 -17.51
C ALA A 872 15.30 -26.17 -17.68
N VAL A 873 14.80 -27.33 -17.24
CA VAL A 873 13.36 -27.66 -17.33
C VAL A 873 12.54 -26.76 -16.43
N GLY A 874 13.06 -26.46 -15.23
CA GLY A 874 12.42 -25.52 -14.32
C GLY A 874 12.24 -24.13 -14.93
N GLU A 875 13.28 -23.55 -15.51
CA GLU A 875 13.20 -22.25 -16.17
C GLU A 875 12.18 -22.24 -17.31
N MET A 876 12.17 -23.28 -18.16
CA MET A 876 11.18 -23.40 -19.21
C MET A 876 9.75 -23.53 -18.66
N ALA A 877 9.54 -24.22 -17.53
CA ALA A 877 8.24 -24.28 -16.85
C ALA A 877 7.79 -22.91 -16.36
N ARG A 878 8.71 -22.08 -15.86
CA ARG A 878 8.44 -20.68 -15.50
C ARG A 878 8.05 -19.86 -16.73
N GLU A 879 8.79 -19.97 -17.82
CA GLU A 879 8.49 -19.27 -19.08
C GLU A 879 7.12 -19.70 -19.64
N LEU A 880 6.81 -20.99 -19.62
CA LEU A 880 5.48 -21.49 -20.01
C LEU A 880 4.37 -20.89 -19.15
N SER A 881 4.62 -20.69 -17.85
CA SER A 881 3.63 -20.06 -16.94
C SER A 881 3.28 -18.63 -17.35
N TYR A 882 4.23 -17.83 -17.81
CA TYR A 882 3.94 -16.50 -18.36
C TYR A 882 3.03 -16.59 -19.60
N ARG A 883 3.32 -17.53 -20.48
CA ARG A 883 2.54 -17.72 -21.70
C ARG A 883 1.12 -18.19 -21.43
N LEU A 884 0.96 -19.18 -20.55
CA LEU A 884 -0.35 -19.71 -20.14
C LEU A 884 -1.18 -18.66 -19.40
N HIS A 885 -0.57 -17.88 -18.54
CA HIS A 885 -1.23 -16.75 -17.88
C HIS A 885 -1.82 -15.78 -18.92
N LYS A 886 -1.06 -15.42 -19.95
CA LYS A 886 -1.51 -14.52 -21.02
C LYS A 886 -2.68 -15.10 -21.83
N VAL A 887 -2.67 -16.40 -22.10
CA VAL A 887 -3.82 -17.10 -22.72
C VAL A 887 -5.05 -17.00 -21.84
N CYS A 888 -4.89 -17.25 -20.53
CA CYS A 888 -5.98 -17.17 -19.56
C CYS A 888 -6.56 -15.75 -19.46
N GLU A 889 -5.73 -14.72 -19.48
CA GLU A 889 -6.19 -13.31 -19.50
C GLU A 889 -7.08 -13.04 -20.74
N LYS A 890 -6.62 -13.41 -21.92
CA LYS A 890 -7.40 -13.25 -23.16
C LYS A 890 -8.75 -13.97 -23.15
N LYS A 891 -8.83 -15.08 -22.42
CA LYS A 891 -10.04 -15.92 -22.32
C LYS A 891 -10.88 -15.64 -21.07
N ASN A 892 -10.46 -14.72 -20.19
CA ASN A 892 -11.10 -14.44 -18.90
C ASN A 892 -11.20 -15.66 -17.96
N TRP A 893 -10.18 -16.55 -17.98
CA TRP A 893 -10.07 -17.72 -17.10
C TRP A 893 -9.27 -17.37 -15.85
N SER A 894 -9.87 -16.53 -14.97
CA SER A 894 -9.19 -15.95 -13.80
C SER A 894 -8.64 -16.98 -12.82
N GLY A 895 -9.34 -18.10 -12.59
CA GLY A 895 -8.88 -19.19 -11.70
C GLY A 895 -7.61 -19.86 -12.21
N GLU A 896 -7.53 -20.15 -13.51
CA GLU A 896 -6.35 -20.73 -14.14
C GLU A 896 -5.19 -19.71 -14.21
N ALA A 897 -5.49 -18.45 -14.54
CA ALA A 897 -4.50 -17.37 -14.54
C ALA A 897 -3.81 -17.23 -13.17
N LEU A 898 -4.57 -17.34 -12.08
CA LEU A 898 -4.05 -17.26 -10.71
C LEU A 898 -3.01 -18.36 -10.42
N ALA A 899 -3.25 -19.58 -10.87
CA ALA A 899 -2.34 -20.70 -10.63
C ALA A 899 -0.96 -20.46 -11.27
N TYR A 900 -0.93 -20.03 -12.53
CA TYR A 900 0.33 -19.70 -13.23
C TYR A 900 1.04 -18.50 -12.61
N ASN A 901 0.28 -17.48 -12.23
CA ASN A 901 0.82 -16.32 -11.55
C ASN A 901 1.45 -16.69 -10.19
N SER A 902 0.81 -17.58 -9.43
CA SER A 902 1.29 -18.04 -8.13
C SER A 902 2.61 -18.80 -8.22
N LEU A 903 2.78 -19.64 -9.25
CA LEU A 903 4.04 -20.36 -9.46
C LEU A 903 5.20 -19.38 -9.70
N VAL A 904 5.03 -18.40 -10.57
CA VAL A 904 6.09 -17.40 -10.84
C VAL A 904 6.37 -16.54 -9.61
N LEU A 905 5.35 -16.15 -8.86
CA LEU A 905 5.53 -15.39 -7.61
C LEU A 905 6.29 -16.15 -6.54
N ALA A 906 6.12 -17.47 -6.47
CA ALA A 906 6.85 -18.32 -5.53
C ALA A 906 8.27 -18.64 -6.00
N TRP A 907 8.61 -18.39 -7.28
CA TRP A 907 9.86 -18.85 -7.92
C TRP A 907 11.15 -18.49 -7.18
N PRO A 908 11.34 -17.26 -6.67
CA PRO A 908 12.55 -16.91 -5.92
C PRO A 908 12.76 -17.80 -4.68
N GLU A 909 11.68 -18.08 -3.94
CA GLU A 909 11.73 -18.93 -2.75
C GLU A 909 11.95 -20.41 -3.12
N LEU A 910 11.28 -20.88 -4.19
CA LEU A 910 11.49 -22.23 -4.70
C LEU A 910 12.96 -22.45 -5.07
N THR A 911 13.56 -21.52 -5.80
CA THR A 911 14.97 -21.57 -6.21
C THR A 911 15.90 -21.55 -5.00
N ARG A 912 15.64 -20.65 -4.05
CA ARG A 912 16.40 -20.56 -2.79
C ARG A 912 16.37 -21.87 -1.98
N LEU A 913 15.20 -22.45 -1.82
CA LEU A 913 15.02 -23.70 -1.08
C LEU A 913 15.65 -24.89 -1.83
N ALA A 914 15.51 -24.97 -3.15
CA ALA A 914 16.12 -25.99 -3.98
C ALA A 914 17.66 -25.98 -3.89
N GLN A 915 18.28 -24.76 -3.87
CA GLN A 915 19.72 -24.59 -3.73
C GLN A 915 20.21 -24.87 -2.29
N ALA A 916 19.47 -24.43 -1.27
CA ALA A 916 19.82 -24.64 0.13
C ALA A 916 19.89 -26.13 0.49
N ALA A 917 19.09 -26.98 -0.14
CA ALA A 917 19.14 -28.43 0.05
C ALA A 917 20.35 -29.11 -0.62
N GLN A 918 21.01 -28.44 -1.59
CA GLN A 918 22.26 -28.95 -2.21
C GLN A 918 23.51 -28.76 -1.35
N HIS A 919 23.47 -27.78 -0.43
CA HIS A 919 24.55 -27.52 0.53
C HIS A 919 24.03 -27.58 1.95
N PRO A 920 23.86 -28.78 2.56
CA PRO A 920 23.51 -28.88 3.97
C PRO A 920 24.64 -28.23 4.77
N LYS A 921 24.35 -27.14 5.48
CA LYS A 921 25.31 -26.54 6.41
C LYS A 921 25.78 -27.65 7.34
N GLN A 922 27.08 -27.96 7.36
CA GLN A 922 27.70 -28.67 8.44
C GLN A 922 27.26 -27.97 9.74
N ARG A 923 26.52 -28.68 10.58
CA ARG A 923 26.26 -28.25 11.94
C ARG A 923 27.60 -28.12 12.60
N GLU A 924 28.09 -26.94 12.82
CA GLU A 924 29.10 -26.67 13.81
C GLU A 924 28.52 -27.11 15.16
N MET A 925 29.02 -28.24 15.65
CA MET A 925 28.92 -28.58 17.06
C MET A 925 29.93 -27.69 17.79
N PHE A 926 29.40 -26.66 18.46
CA PHE A 926 29.99 -26.13 19.69
C PHE A 926 28.91 -25.40 20.48
#